data_48aa5843754f9d4c62f490b64013c26a
#
_entry.id   48aa5843754f9d4c62f490b64013c26a
#
_cell.length_a   1.000
_cell.length_b   1.000
_cell.length_c   1.000
_cell.angle_alpha   90.00
_cell.angle_beta   90.00
_cell.angle_gamma   90.00
#
_symmetry.space_group_name_H-M   'P 1'
#
loop_
_entity.id
_entity.type
_entity.pdbx_description
1 polymer ?
#
loop_
_entity_poly.entity_id
_entity_poly.type
_entity_poly.pdbx_seq_one_letter_code
_entity_poly.pdbx_strand_id
1 'polypeptide(L)'
;MVDKPKIGLGSEEIVNPSPALSKGTDCGSPPHVVYLTETFYISSKKNTVFEVRLTDKGLSLKKQSNGSTKEQTIPLKDIIGCRCLRSKRKAKGSSACACTSISGTAQLKVVEENSGEQDESDVSAYLYIYAYIMKRNRRGGFRERTTITLRFRSFDKYEDNNKEAQKWRAAIKYLVAGETSIRPTYQPKETRKLLVIINPKSGSGKAREMFQQRVAPVLAEAEISYDLHITKKSDWAREFVRNRDIYLWRGIVVVGGDGIFYEALNGLFEREDWQTAIDELTIGIIPCGSGNGLAKTIAHLYDEPFETKPILASALTIVKGKHSLLDIVRVETRSKIMFSFLSVGWGLISDIDIESERLRAIGGQRFTLWSVHRLISLRTYQGKVSYVPALVSNMNRSNSLPHEGGVGGGVGLLKHSISYNTTLDCHDCRTGGGGGAGANDSHSNCDACDTNFSDVLSLETGSNLDTFRPRIDSWYSATSRKSTYFSTVDSIYESDRASNEGTPNGANVAQMYGPPSRLPALTAPVSDGWKTIDGEFVMVHAAYQTHLSTDCFFAPLSKLNDGIIWLLIIKAGVSRSQLLSFLLGLSNGSHIPTQANRYIQMIPVTAFRIEPSGSSGHMTVDGENVEYGPIQAEIFPSLAKVMVPK
;
A
#
# COMPACT_ATOMS: atom_id res chain seq x y z
N MET A 1 26.78 57.22 -28.36
CA MET A 1 26.31 55.99 -29.02
C MET A 1 27.06 54.87 -28.34
N VAL A 2 26.38 54.15 -27.41
CA VAL A 2 26.94 53.03 -26.69
C VAL A 2 25.91 51.91 -26.84
N ASP A 3 26.31 50.86 -27.57
CA ASP A 3 25.48 49.69 -27.85
C ASP A 3 25.19 48.90 -26.57
N LYS A 4 23.91 48.58 -26.37
CA LYS A 4 23.43 47.68 -25.32
C LYS A 4 23.46 46.22 -25.88
N PRO A 5 23.95 45.22 -25.10
CA PRO A 5 23.87 43.83 -25.53
C PRO A 5 22.44 43.34 -25.43
N LYS A 6 21.93 42.69 -26.47
CA LYS A 6 20.68 41.94 -26.51
C LYS A 6 20.85 40.66 -25.71
N ILE A 7 20.05 40.54 -24.66
CA ILE A 7 19.88 39.27 -23.93
C ILE A 7 18.96 38.38 -24.80
N GLY A 8 19.54 37.33 -25.39
CA GLY A 8 18.78 36.29 -26.04
C GLY A 8 18.12 35.41 -25.02
N LEU A 9 16.79 35.39 -24.99
CA LEU A 9 15.99 34.38 -24.33
C LEU A 9 16.25 33.03 -25.00
N GLY A 10 16.97 32.13 -24.30
CA GLY A 10 17.15 30.77 -24.71
C GLY A 10 15.80 30.04 -24.71
N SER A 11 15.39 29.57 -25.89
CA SER A 11 14.25 28.68 -26.03
C SER A 11 14.55 27.38 -25.28
N GLU A 12 13.68 27.04 -24.31
CA GLU A 12 13.69 25.73 -23.64
C GLU A 12 13.45 24.64 -24.69
N GLU A 13 14.48 23.83 -24.98
CA GLU A 13 14.34 22.66 -25.85
C GLU A 13 13.45 21.63 -25.18
N ILE A 14 12.23 21.50 -25.68
CA ILE A 14 11.32 20.38 -25.36
C ILE A 14 11.87 19.16 -26.09
N VAL A 15 12.25 18.11 -25.36
CA VAL A 15 12.66 16.83 -25.95
C VAL A 15 11.39 16.16 -26.50
N ASN A 16 11.16 16.30 -27.80
CA ASN A 16 10.09 15.60 -28.50
C ASN A 16 10.47 14.13 -28.71
N PRO A 17 9.56 13.17 -28.44
CA PRO A 17 9.82 11.76 -28.66
C PRO A 17 9.95 11.46 -30.17
N SER A 18 11.02 10.79 -30.58
CA SER A 18 11.17 10.29 -31.95
C SER A 18 10.53 8.91 -32.07
N PRO A 19 9.67 8.67 -33.08
CA PRO A 19 9.17 7.34 -33.37
C PRO A 19 10.29 6.47 -33.90
N ALA A 20 10.57 5.34 -33.24
CA ALA A 20 11.55 4.38 -33.71
C ALA A 20 11.01 3.63 -34.94
N LEU A 21 11.58 3.83 -36.12
CA LEU A 21 11.35 3.02 -37.32
C LEU A 21 11.98 1.63 -37.10
N SER A 22 11.18 0.66 -36.67
CA SER A 22 11.57 -0.75 -36.61
C SER A 22 11.35 -1.38 -38.00
N LYS A 23 12.43 -1.70 -38.73
CA LYS A 23 12.39 -2.68 -39.81
C LYS A 23 12.45 -4.08 -39.20
N GLY A 24 11.27 -4.73 -39.10
CA GLY A 24 11.17 -6.10 -38.64
C GLY A 24 9.68 -6.43 -38.48
N THR A 25 9.18 -7.32 -39.31
CA THR A 25 7.83 -7.88 -39.30
C THR A 25 7.62 -8.63 -37.98
N ASP A 26 6.97 -7.97 -37.01
CA ASP A 26 6.37 -8.64 -35.86
C ASP A 26 4.97 -8.09 -35.65
N CYS A 27 4.01 -9.02 -35.59
CA CYS A 27 2.60 -8.76 -35.65
C CYS A 27 2.08 -8.21 -34.30
N GLY A 28 1.62 -6.96 -34.24
CA GLY A 28 0.51 -6.60 -33.37
C GLY A 28 0.75 -5.76 -32.11
N SER A 29 1.94 -5.20 -31.83
CA SER A 29 2.10 -4.23 -30.76
C SER A 29 2.37 -2.82 -31.33
N PRO A 30 1.70 -1.75 -30.83
CA PRO A 30 2.02 -0.40 -31.29
C PRO A 30 3.49 -0.07 -30.98
N PRO A 31 4.16 0.73 -31.84
CA PRO A 31 5.56 1.08 -31.68
C PRO A 31 5.77 1.80 -30.34
N HIS A 32 6.77 1.34 -29.56
CA HIS A 32 7.11 1.95 -28.28
C HIS A 32 7.79 3.29 -28.49
N VAL A 33 7.40 4.28 -27.68
CA VAL A 33 8.06 5.57 -27.66
C VAL A 33 9.36 5.44 -26.88
N VAL A 34 10.49 5.70 -27.54
CA VAL A 34 11.81 5.74 -26.93
C VAL A 34 12.17 7.20 -26.64
N TYR A 35 12.44 7.51 -25.37
CA TYR A 35 12.77 8.86 -24.91
C TYR A 35 14.28 9.09 -24.87
N LEU A 36 15.02 8.13 -24.33
CA LEU A 36 16.49 8.19 -24.23
C LEU A 36 17.11 6.84 -24.57
N THR A 37 18.27 6.87 -25.24
CA THR A 37 19.09 5.68 -25.52
C THR A 37 20.55 6.03 -25.31
N GLU A 38 21.29 5.16 -24.62
CA GLU A 38 22.72 5.32 -24.35
C GLU A 38 23.37 3.95 -24.18
N THR A 39 24.68 3.89 -24.45
CA THR A 39 25.47 2.66 -24.35
C THR A 39 26.36 2.68 -23.11
N PHE A 40 26.23 1.64 -22.25
CA PHE A 40 26.99 1.50 -21.02
C PHE A 40 27.85 0.23 -21.01
N TYR A 41 29.03 0.32 -20.42
CA TYR A 41 29.96 -0.80 -20.25
C TYR A 41 29.95 -1.30 -18.83
N ILE A 42 29.96 -2.64 -18.62
CA ILE A 42 30.15 -3.22 -17.29
C ILE A 42 31.63 -3.12 -16.91
N SER A 43 31.91 -2.43 -15.79
CA SER A 43 33.25 -2.19 -15.29
C SER A 43 34.02 -3.48 -14.96
N SER A 44 33.33 -4.50 -14.45
CA SER A 44 33.96 -5.79 -14.09
C SER A 44 34.18 -6.75 -15.24
N LYS A 45 33.49 -6.54 -16.39
CA LYS A 45 33.59 -7.38 -17.58
C LYS A 45 33.84 -6.49 -18.80
N LYS A 46 35.12 -6.19 -19.09
CA LYS A 46 35.57 -5.21 -20.10
C LYS A 46 34.91 -5.33 -21.51
N ASN A 47 34.36 -6.51 -21.84
CA ASN A 47 33.74 -6.76 -23.15
C ASN A 47 32.21 -6.85 -23.11
N THR A 48 31.56 -6.51 -22.01
CA THR A 48 30.11 -6.56 -21.93
C THR A 48 29.51 -5.16 -22.03
N VAL A 49 28.81 -4.94 -23.14
CA VAL A 49 28.17 -3.68 -23.48
C VAL A 49 26.67 -3.82 -23.39
N PHE A 50 26.01 -2.84 -22.77
CA PHE A 50 24.57 -2.75 -22.69
C PHE A 50 24.09 -1.50 -23.41
N GLU A 51 23.12 -1.66 -24.28
CA GLU A 51 22.29 -0.56 -24.75
C GLU A 51 21.15 -0.38 -23.76
N VAL A 52 21.10 0.78 -23.12
CA VAL A 52 20.06 1.15 -22.14
C VAL A 52 19.10 2.10 -22.82
N ARG A 53 17.81 1.75 -22.84
CA ARG A 53 16.74 2.56 -23.44
C ARG A 53 15.70 2.89 -22.38
N LEU A 54 15.33 4.16 -22.30
CA LEU A 54 14.18 4.60 -21.51
C LEU A 54 12.98 4.75 -22.44
N THR A 55 11.93 3.97 -22.15
CA THR A 55 10.72 3.89 -22.96
C THR A 55 9.49 4.20 -22.13
N ASP A 56 8.33 4.34 -22.77
CA ASP A 56 7.00 4.43 -22.14
C ASP A 56 6.66 3.23 -21.26
N LYS A 57 7.27 2.05 -21.48
CA LYS A 57 7.07 0.85 -20.65
C LYS A 57 8.06 0.74 -19.48
N GLY A 58 9.25 1.29 -19.61
CA GLY A 58 10.28 1.19 -18.59
C GLY A 58 11.70 1.35 -19.08
N LEU A 59 12.63 0.96 -18.22
CA LEU A 59 14.05 0.95 -18.51
C LEU A 59 14.43 -0.40 -19.11
N SER A 60 14.77 -0.43 -20.41
CA SER A 60 15.22 -1.61 -21.11
C SER A 60 16.75 -1.69 -21.15
N LEU A 61 17.30 -2.85 -20.81
CA LEU A 61 18.72 -3.17 -20.76
C LEU A 61 18.97 -4.30 -21.76
N LYS A 62 19.54 -3.99 -22.91
CA LYS A 62 19.84 -4.95 -23.98
C LYS A 62 21.33 -5.24 -24.03
N LYS A 63 21.73 -6.46 -23.71
CA LYS A 63 23.12 -6.90 -23.83
C LYS A 63 23.51 -7.05 -25.29
N GLN A 64 24.60 -6.37 -25.70
CA GLN A 64 25.18 -6.56 -27.01
C GLN A 64 26.15 -7.75 -26.93
N SER A 65 25.82 -8.89 -27.55
CA SER A 65 26.70 -10.05 -27.67
C SER A 65 26.52 -10.73 -29.04
N ASN A 66 27.60 -11.32 -29.54
CA ASN A 66 27.58 -12.04 -30.83
C ASN A 66 26.77 -13.34 -30.69
N GLY A 67 25.45 -13.30 -30.95
CA GLY A 67 24.66 -14.52 -31.08
C GLY A 67 23.33 -14.64 -30.32
N SER A 68 23.14 -14.02 -29.18
CA SER A 68 21.82 -13.95 -28.54
C SER A 68 21.63 -12.61 -27.84
N THR A 69 20.61 -11.86 -28.21
CA THR A 69 20.28 -10.59 -27.57
C THR A 69 19.36 -10.86 -26.40
N LYS A 70 19.91 -10.86 -25.19
CA LYS A 70 19.08 -10.90 -23.98
C LYS A 70 18.68 -9.47 -23.61
N GLU A 71 17.40 -9.18 -23.68
CA GLU A 71 16.82 -7.90 -23.29
C GLU A 71 16.04 -8.05 -21.98
N GLN A 72 16.21 -7.09 -21.09
CA GLN A 72 15.50 -7.05 -19.83
C GLN A 72 14.90 -5.68 -19.60
N THR A 73 13.61 -5.63 -19.32
CA THR A 73 12.89 -4.38 -19.07
C THR A 73 12.45 -4.30 -17.61
N ILE A 74 12.79 -3.18 -16.96
CA ILE A 74 12.29 -2.83 -15.63
C ILE A 74 11.10 -1.90 -15.84
N PRO A 75 9.88 -2.34 -15.50
CA PRO A 75 8.68 -1.53 -15.72
C PRO A 75 8.72 -0.21 -14.94
N LEU A 76 8.21 0.89 -15.52
CA LEU A 76 8.10 2.18 -14.84
C LEU A 76 7.35 2.08 -13.50
N LYS A 77 6.31 1.24 -13.45
CA LYS A 77 5.53 0.99 -12.22
C LYS A 77 6.35 0.42 -11.06
N ASP A 78 7.50 -0.21 -11.34
CA ASP A 78 8.39 -0.80 -10.33
C ASP A 78 9.53 0.14 -9.94
N ILE A 79 9.75 1.23 -10.69
CA ILE A 79 10.71 2.30 -10.35
C ILE A 79 10.03 3.28 -9.40
N ILE A 80 10.70 3.61 -8.29
CA ILE A 80 10.17 4.54 -7.28
C ILE A 80 10.90 5.89 -7.25
N GLY A 81 12.12 5.94 -7.76
CA GLY A 81 12.88 7.17 -7.78
C GLY A 81 14.30 6.98 -8.34
N CYS A 82 15.02 8.08 -8.47
CA CYS A 82 16.41 8.06 -8.91
C CYS A 82 17.15 9.30 -8.40
N ARG A 83 18.47 9.18 -8.17
CA ARG A 83 19.33 10.24 -7.67
C ARG A 83 20.65 10.30 -8.43
N CYS A 84 21.13 11.53 -8.70
CA CYS A 84 22.48 11.75 -9.14
C CYS A 84 23.42 11.84 -7.96
N LEU A 85 24.51 11.08 -8.01
CA LEU A 85 25.48 10.99 -6.93
C LEU A 85 26.90 11.17 -7.51
N ARG A 86 27.83 11.61 -6.66
CA ARG A 86 29.26 11.76 -6.98
C ARG A 86 30.10 10.81 -6.13
N SER A 87 31.28 10.41 -6.62
CA SER A 87 32.17 9.56 -5.83
C SER A 87 32.69 10.27 -4.58
N LYS A 88 32.90 9.50 -3.52
CA LYS A 88 33.39 10.01 -2.23
C LYS A 88 34.91 9.97 -2.20
N ARG A 89 35.55 11.05 -1.71
CA ARG A 89 36.99 11.12 -1.50
C ARG A 89 37.42 10.07 -0.48
N LYS A 90 38.45 9.28 -0.81
CA LYS A 90 39.05 8.37 0.16
C LYS A 90 39.75 9.20 1.23
N ALA A 91 39.40 9.01 2.50
CA ALA A 91 40.10 9.67 3.59
C ALA A 91 41.60 9.29 3.53
N LYS A 92 42.48 10.31 3.37
CA LYS A 92 43.93 10.13 3.54
C LYS A 92 44.16 9.77 4.99
N GLY A 93 44.50 8.50 5.29
CA GLY A 93 44.98 8.12 6.64
C GLY A 93 44.36 6.90 7.30
N SER A 94 43.52 6.10 6.69
CA SER A 94 43.26 4.76 7.23
C SER A 94 44.27 3.77 6.65
N SER A 95 45.48 3.82 7.14
CA SER A 95 46.39 2.70 7.11
C SER A 95 45.85 1.65 8.10
N ALA A 96 44.73 1.04 7.76
CA ALA A 96 44.32 -0.18 8.42
C ALA A 96 45.24 -1.27 7.94
N CYS A 97 45.94 -1.89 8.89
CA CYS A 97 46.78 -3.07 8.76
C CYS A 97 46.36 -3.95 7.59
N ALA A 98 47.28 -4.11 6.66
CA ALA A 98 47.20 -5.07 5.56
C ALA A 98 47.36 -6.47 6.11
N CYS A 99 46.35 -7.03 6.71
CA CYS A 99 46.25 -8.45 7.04
C CYS A 99 44.93 -8.97 6.52
N THR A 100 45.02 -9.76 5.45
CA THR A 100 44.03 -10.72 4.98
C THR A 100 42.69 -10.20 4.50
N SER A 101 42.61 -9.85 3.21
CA SER A 101 41.51 -10.32 2.36
C SER A 101 41.88 -10.20 0.90
N ILE A 102 42.17 -11.32 0.30
CA ILE A 102 42.22 -11.55 -1.13
C ILE A 102 40.79 -11.53 -1.62
N SER A 103 40.30 -10.38 -1.96
CA SER A 103 39.25 -10.09 -2.96
C SER A 103 38.98 -8.58 -2.96
N GLY A 104 39.88 -7.87 -3.65
CA GLY A 104 39.81 -6.42 -3.69
C GLY A 104 38.87 -5.92 -4.78
N THR A 105 37.63 -5.72 -4.50
CA THR A 105 36.80 -4.72 -5.17
C THR A 105 36.58 -3.60 -4.18
N ALA A 106 37.32 -2.50 -4.35
CA ALA A 106 37.10 -1.28 -3.60
C ALA A 106 35.68 -0.78 -3.90
N GLN A 107 34.75 -0.98 -2.96
CA GLN A 107 33.41 -0.40 -3.04
C GLN A 107 33.57 1.11 -3.07
N LEU A 108 33.30 1.72 -4.22
CA LEU A 108 33.22 3.16 -4.36
C LEU A 108 32.06 3.64 -3.46
N LYS A 109 32.37 4.35 -2.40
CA LYS A 109 31.35 5.07 -1.62
C LYS A 109 30.94 6.28 -2.43
N VAL A 110 29.69 6.30 -2.88
CA VAL A 110 29.10 7.38 -3.66
C VAL A 110 28.21 8.23 -2.74
N VAL A 111 28.25 9.55 -2.88
CA VAL A 111 27.54 10.51 -2.03
C VAL A 111 26.73 11.50 -2.87
N GLU A 112 25.75 12.14 -2.25
CA GLU A 112 24.95 13.18 -2.89
C GLU A 112 25.81 14.38 -3.30
N GLU A 113 25.41 15.06 -4.39
CA GLU A 113 26.15 16.14 -5.03
C GLU A 113 26.51 17.30 -4.07
N ASN A 114 25.66 17.55 -3.06
CA ASN A 114 25.82 18.66 -2.11
C ASN A 114 26.57 18.28 -0.82
N SER A 115 27.12 17.07 -0.73
CA SER A 115 27.87 16.68 0.47
C SER A 115 29.33 17.13 0.39
N GLY A 116 29.88 17.67 1.47
CA GLY A 116 31.24 18.21 1.51
C GLY A 116 32.39 17.19 1.44
N GLU A 117 32.12 15.93 1.06
CA GLU A 117 33.11 14.84 1.00
C GLU A 117 33.30 14.28 -0.43
N GLN A 118 33.17 15.12 -1.45
CA GLN A 118 33.25 14.72 -2.86
C GLN A 118 34.68 14.45 -3.29
N ASP A 119 34.86 13.50 -4.19
CA ASP A 119 36.14 13.26 -4.87
C ASP A 119 36.20 14.12 -6.12
N GLU A 120 36.93 15.24 -6.05
CA GLU A 120 37.09 16.17 -7.16
C GLU A 120 37.91 15.56 -8.31
N SER A 121 38.67 14.50 -8.07
CA SER A 121 39.46 13.82 -9.10
C SER A 121 38.65 12.88 -9.99
N ASP A 122 37.44 12.47 -9.57
CA ASP A 122 36.54 11.64 -10.37
C ASP A 122 35.55 12.52 -11.16
N VAL A 123 35.75 12.60 -12.43
CA VAL A 123 34.89 13.35 -13.38
C VAL A 123 33.58 12.62 -13.68
N SER A 124 33.36 11.41 -13.14
CA SER A 124 32.17 10.64 -13.45
C SER A 124 30.95 11.11 -12.62
N ALA A 125 29.81 11.15 -13.26
CA ALA A 125 28.51 11.29 -12.60
C ALA A 125 27.80 9.93 -12.55
N TYR A 126 27.11 9.65 -11.43
CA TYR A 126 26.44 8.38 -11.20
C TYR A 126 24.94 8.61 -11.02
N LEU A 127 24.11 7.93 -11.82
CA LEU A 127 22.66 7.91 -11.65
C LEU A 127 22.25 6.59 -11.02
N TYR A 128 21.72 6.66 -9.80
CA TYR A 128 21.13 5.54 -9.07
C TYR A 128 19.64 5.52 -9.33
N ILE A 129 19.12 4.39 -9.81
CA ILE A 129 17.70 4.16 -10.08
C ILE A 129 17.22 3.09 -9.11
N TYR A 130 16.21 3.41 -8.32
CA TYR A 130 15.66 2.51 -7.31
C TYR A 130 14.39 1.86 -7.81
N ALA A 131 14.39 0.53 -7.89
CA ALA A 131 13.25 -0.26 -8.34
C ALA A 131 12.90 -1.35 -7.32
N TYR A 132 11.61 -1.70 -7.25
CA TYR A 132 11.09 -2.79 -6.42
C TYR A 132 10.32 -3.76 -7.30
N ILE A 133 11.06 -4.72 -7.83
CA ILE A 133 10.59 -5.65 -8.86
C ILE A 133 9.73 -6.73 -8.22
N MET A 134 8.57 -7.01 -8.83
CA MET A 134 7.72 -8.12 -8.44
C MET A 134 8.39 -9.45 -8.82
N LYS A 135 8.67 -10.28 -7.85
CA LYS A 135 9.13 -11.66 -8.03
C LYS A 135 8.12 -12.64 -7.44
N ARG A 136 8.10 -13.85 -7.97
CA ARG A 136 7.25 -14.94 -7.46
C ARG A 136 8.14 -16.10 -7.02
N ASN A 137 7.78 -16.71 -5.90
CA ASN A 137 8.38 -17.96 -5.40
C ASN A 137 7.26 -18.95 -5.03
N ARG A 138 7.63 -20.15 -4.54
CA ARG A 138 6.66 -21.17 -4.11
C ARG A 138 5.70 -20.71 -3.01
N ARG A 139 6.01 -19.66 -2.26
CA ARG A 139 5.19 -19.07 -1.18
C ARG A 139 4.37 -17.87 -1.62
N GLY A 140 4.42 -17.49 -2.90
CA GLY A 140 3.70 -16.33 -3.44
C GLY A 140 4.60 -15.22 -3.97
N GLY A 141 4.02 -14.05 -4.27
CA GLY A 141 4.74 -12.88 -4.75
C GLY A 141 5.49 -12.15 -3.63
N PHE A 142 6.57 -11.45 -4.00
CA PHE A 142 7.25 -10.50 -3.14
C PHE A 142 7.93 -9.40 -3.96
N ARG A 143 8.13 -8.24 -3.33
CA ARG A 143 8.87 -7.12 -3.94
C ARG A 143 10.34 -7.19 -3.52
N GLU A 144 11.24 -7.22 -4.50
CA GLU A 144 12.68 -7.18 -4.29
C GLU A 144 13.25 -5.82 -4.69
N ARG A 145 14.00 -5.21 -3.76
CA ARG A 145 14.71 -3.97 -4.02
C ARG A 145 15.87 -4.22 -4.97
N THR A 146 15.92 -3.49 -6.05
CA THR A 146 16.98 -3.52 -7.05
C THR A 146 17.47 -2.10 -7.30
N THR A 147 18.78 -1.90 -7.31
CA THR A 147 19.40 -0.62 -7.63
C THR A 147 20.17 -0.75 -8.93
N ILE A 148 19.83 0.08 -9.93
CA ILE A 148 20.57 0.19 -11.17
C ILE A 148 21.44 1.43 -11.09
N THR A 149 22.74 1.29 -11.39
CA THR A 149 23.68 2.41 -11.40
C THR A 149 24.16 2.64 -12.82
N LEU A 150 23.89 3.81 -13.38
CA LEU A 150 24.42 4.26 -14.65
C LEU A 150 25.55 5.26 -14.39
N ARG A 151 26.74 5.01 -14.96
CA ARG A 151 27.91 5.86 -14.83
C ARG A 151 28.14 6.63 -16.10
N PHE A 152 28.07 7.94 -16.03
CA PHE A 152 28.34 8.88 -17.12
C PHE A 152 29.79 9.37 -17.02
N ARG A 153 30.60 9.11 -18.05
CA ARG A 153 32.01 9.51 -18.12
C ARG A 153 32.45 9.75 -19.57
N SER A 154 31.58 10.31 -20.37
CA SER A 154 31.87 10.58 -21.78
C SER A 154 32.64 11.89 -21.98
N PHE A 155 32.67 12.78 -20.99
CA PHE A 155 33.31 14.08 -21.01
C PHE A 155 34.43 14.18 -19.98
N ASP A 156 35.37 15.08 -20.21
CA ASP A 156 36.53 15.33 -19.36
C ASP A 156 36.17 16.15 -18.10
N LYS A 157 34.97 16.77 -18.06
CA LYS A 157 34.49 17.57 -16.95
C LYS A 157 33.32 16.90 -16.27
N TYR A 158 33.29 16.98 -14.93
CA TYR A 158 32.19 16.46 -14.12
C TYR A 158 30.84 17.10 -14.47
N GLU A 159 30.83 18.42 -14.67
CA GLU A 159 29.62 19.19 -14.95
C GLU A 159 28.88 18.70 -16.18
N ASP A 160 29.62 18.34 -17.26
CA ASP A 160 29.01 17.83 -18.48
C ASP A 160 28.49 16.41 -18.30
N ASN A 161 29.23 15.55 -17.62
CA ASN A 161 28.75 14.20 -17.25
C ASN A 161 27.52 14.25 -16.34
N ASN A 162 27.50 15.18 -15.38
CA ASN A 162 26.38 15.39 -14.50
C ASN A 162 25.14 15.92 -15.23
N LYS A 163 25.32 16.80 -16.21
CA LYS A 163 24.24 17.30 -17.07
C LYS A 163 23.51 16.15 -17.78
N GLU A 164 24.24 15.18 -18.34
CA GLU A 164 23.62 13.99 -18.94
C GLU A 164 22.93 13.12 -17.90
N ALA A 165 23.53 12.89 -16.73
CA ALA A 165 22.90 12.16 -15.65
C ALA A 165 21.59 12.84 -15.17
N GLN A 166 21.56 14.16 -15.06
CA GLN A 166 20.36 14.93 -14.67
C GLN A 166 19.27 14.87 -15.75
N LYS A 167 19.62 14.86 -17.04
CA LYS A 167 18.68 14.65 -18.14
C LYS A 167 17.96 13.29 -18.03
N TRP A 168 18.71 12.22 -17.77
CA TRP A 168 18.15 10.89 -17.52
C TRP A 168 17.29 10.88 -16.25
N ARG A 169 17.76 11.49 -15.18
CA ARG A 169 17.00 11.62 -13.92
C ARG A 169 15.67 12.32 -14.15
N ALA A 170 15.67 13.46 -14.85
CA ALA A 170 14.45 14.21 -15.16
C ALA A 170 13.47 13.35 -15.98
N ALA A 171 13.95 12.70 -17.05
CA ALA A 171 13.11 11.85 -17.88
C ALA A 171 12.46 10.70 -17.10
N ILE A 172 13.25 9.99 -16.27
CA ILE A 172 12.72 8.91 -15.42
C ILE A 172 11.65 9.44 -14.47
N LYS A 173 11.89 10.59 -13.80
CA LYS A 173 10.95 11.16 -12.85
C LYS A 173 9.64 11.59 -13.51
N TYR A 174 9.69 12.22 -14.67
CA TYR A 174 8.49 12.59 -15.43
C TYR A 174 7.66 11.35 -15.81
N LEU A 175 8.32 10.32 -16.35
CA LEU A 175 7.64 9.09 -16.76
C LEU A 175 7.05 8.32 -15.56
N VAL A 176 7.76 8.25 -14.44
CA VAL A 176 7.24 7.63 -13.20
C VAL A 176 6.05 8.41 -12.66
N ALA A 177 6.02 9.74 -12.83
CA ALA A 177 4.88 10.58 -12.50
C ALA A 177 3.69 10.43 -13.48
N GLY A 178 3.88 9.70 -14.59
CA GLY A 178 2.87 9.52 -15.64
C GLY A 178 2.82 10.67 -16.65
N GLU A 179 3.88 11.48 -16.74
CA GLU A 179 3.98 12.59 -17.67
C GLU A 179 4.79 12.20 -18.92
N THR A 180 4.28 12.54 -20.10
CA THR A 180 4.94 12.27 -21.36
C THR A 180 5.74 13.46 -21.88
N SER A 181 5.48 14.67 -21.37
CA SER A 181 6.23 15.89 -21.70
C SER A 181 7.45 16.02 -20.77
N ILE A 182 8.63 15.69 -21.30
CA ILE A 182 9.87 15.66 -20.54
C ILE A 182 10.61 16.98 -20.71
N ARG A 183 10.92 17.65 -19.59
CA ARG A 183 11.77 18.85 -19.53
C ARG A 183 13.18 18.47 -19.06
N PRO A 184 14.21 19.26 -19.38
CA PRO A 184 15.58 18.96 -18.97
C PRO A 184 15.78 18.91 -17.45
N THR A 185 15.00 19.68 -16.71
CA THR A 185 15.02 19.72 -15.24
C THR A 185 13.69 19.28 -14.69
N TYR A 186 13.70 18.35 -13.74
CA TYR A 186 12.49 17.86 -13.08
C TYR A 186 11.96 18.90 -12.10
N GLN A 187 10.70 19.26 -12.26
CA GLN A 187 9.94 20.11 -11.34
C GLN A 187 8.75 19.32 -10.80
N PRO A 188 8.70 19.01 -9.49
CA PRO A 188 7.56 18.30 -8.92
C PRO A 188 6.31 19.18 -8.94
N LYS A 189 5.16 18.61 -9.31
CA LYS A 189 3.87 19.30 -9.28
C LYS A 189 3.40 19.58 -7.84
N GLU A 190 3.71 18.66 -6.93
CA GLU A 190 3.32 18.75 -5.53
C GLU A 190 4.59 18.83 -4.66
N THR A 191 4.71 19.89 -3.89
CA THR A 191 5.86 20.16 -3.02
C THR A 191 5.54 20.00 -1.54
N ARG A 192 4.25 19.94 -1.16
CA ARG A 192 3.85 19.74 0.23
C ARG A 192 4.32 18.39 0.74
N LYS A 193 4.69 18.35 2.00
CA LYS A 193 5.12 17.12 2.69
C LYS A 193 3.95 16.18 2.98
N LEU A 194 4.27 14.96 3.38
CA LEU A 194 3.32 14.06 4.04
C LEU A 194 3.32 14.32 5.55
N LEU A 195 2.16 14.28 6.18
CA LEU A 195 2.04 14.16 7.63
C LEU A 195 2.14 12.68 8.00
N VAL A 196 3.11 12.30 8.82
CA VAL A 196 3.27 10.93 9.33
C VAL A 196 2.96 10.89 10.82
N ILE A 197 1.95 10.11 11.22
CA ILE A 197 1.55 9.94 12.62
C ILE A 197 1.81 8.51 13.05
N ILE A 198 2.67 8.30 14.06
CA ILE A 198 3.05 6.97 14.56
C ILE A 198 2.43 6.74 15.93
N ASN A 199 1.72 5.60 16.07
CA ASN A 199 1.36 5.08 17.39
C ASN A 199 2.48 4.12 17.86
N PRO A 200 3.34 4.54 18.80
CA PRO A 200 4.49 3.76 19.23
C PRO A 200 4.11 2.46 19.96
N LYS A 201 2.88 2.38 20.49
CA LYS A 201 2.37 1.22 21.23
C LYS A 201 1.63 0.21 20.34
N SER A 202 1.52 0.46 19.03
CA SER A 202 0.84 -0.45 18.11
C SER A 202 1.51 -1.81 18.01
N GLY A 203 0.71 -2.87 18.00
CA GLY A 203 1.14 -4.26 17.84
C GLY A 203 2.19 -4.65 18.88
N SER A 204 3.40 -4.95 18.42
CA SER A 204 4.54 -5.32 19.27
C SER A 204 5.24 -4.14 19.96
N GLY A 205 4.73 -2.91 19.82
CA GLY A 205 5.36 -1.70 20.36
C GLY A 205 6.58 -1.20 19.59
N LYS A 206 6.84 -1.72 18.39
CA LYS A 206 8.02 -1.40 17.55
C LYS A 206 7.69 -0.56 16.31
N ALA A 207 6.52 0.09 16.26
CA ALA A 207 6.07 0.83 15.09
C ALA A 207 7.07 1.94 14.67
N ARG A 208 7.66 2.67 15.63
CA ARG A 208 8.69 3.69 15.36
C ARG A 208 9.93 3.09 14.72
N GLU A 209 10.44 2.00 15.28
CA GLU A 209 11.62 1.30 14.76
C GLU A 209 11.35 0.75 13.35
N MET A 210 10.20 0.11 13.14
CA MET A 210 9.77 -0.40 11.84
C MET A 210 9.66 0.71 10.79
N PHE A 211 9.11 1.87 11.16
CA PHE A 211 9.08 3.02 10.26
C PHE A 211 10.48 3.47 9.88
N GLN A 212 11.36 3.68 10.86
CA GLN A 212 12.73 4.16 10.62
C GLN A 212 13.55 3.19 9.76
N GLN A 213 13.41 1.87 9.99
CA GLN A 213 14.21 0.86 9.30
C GLN A 213 13.66 0.44 7.93
N ARG A 214 12.32 0.50 7.73
CA ARG A 214 11.68 -0.11 6.56
C ARG A 214 10.89 0.87 5.69
N VAL A 215 10.40 1.98 6.25
CA VAL A 215 9.59 2.96 5.50
C VAL A 215 10.41 4.18 5.12
N ALA A 216 11.11 4.80 6.08
CA ALA A 216 11.89 6.00 5.84
C ALA A 216 12.93 5.86 4.72
N PRO A 217 13.65 4.72 4.56
CA PRO A 217 14.54 4.53 3.41
C PRO A 217 13.81 4.52 2.07
N VAL A 218 12.61 3.93 2.01
CA VAL A 218 11.81 3.87 0.77
C VAL A 218 11.31 5.27 0.38
N LEU A 219 10.83 6.05 1.36
CA LEU A 219 10.44 7.45 1.15
C LEU A 219 11.63 8.31 0.70
N ALA A 220 12.82 8.07 1.30
CA ALA A 220 14.03 8.77 0.93
C ALA A 220 14.46 8.44 -0.52
N GLU A 221 14.40 7.17 -0.96
CA GLU A 221 14.69 6.77 -2.34
C GLU A 221 13.73 7.40 -3.36
N ALA A 222 12.48 7.62 -2.95
CA ALA A 222 11.46 8.30 -3.75
C ALA A 222 11.52 9.84 -3.64
N GLU A 223 12.42 10.39 -2.82
CA GLU A 223 12.54 11.83 -2.52
C GLU A 223 11.24 12.44 -1.97
N ILE A 224 10.51 11.70 -1.13
CA ILE A 224 9.29 12.15 -0.47
C ILE A 224 9.62 12.72 0.90
N SER A 225 9.34 14.01 1.08
CA SER A 225 9.49 14.72 2.35
C SER A 225 8.27 14.47 3.25
N TYR A 226 8.50 14.39 4.56
CA TYR A 226 7.44 14.19 5.54
C TYR A 226 7.76 14.89 6.88
N ASP A 227 6.71 15.22 7.62
CA ASP A 227 6.77 15.64 9.02
C ASP A 227 6.28 14.50 9.90
N LEU A 228 7.06 14.16 10.94
CA LEU A 228 6.82 12.99 11.78
C LEU A 228 6.30 13.40 13.15
N HIS A 229 5.17 12.81 13.54
CA HIS A 229 4.58 12.98 14.87
C HIS A 229 4.35 11.64 15.54
N ILE A 230 4.55 11.58 16.85
CA ILE A 230 4.37 10.38 17.67
C ILE A 230 3.21 10.60 18.63
N THR A 231 2.23 9.70 18.65
CA THR A 231 1.09 9.81 19.57
C THR A 231 1.54 9.62 21.01
N LYS A 232 0.99 10.45 21.92
CA LYS A 232 1.34 10.44 23.35
C LYS A 232 0.31 9.68 24.19
N LYS A 233 -0.96 9.67 23.75
CA LYS A 233 -2.12 9.07 24.44
C LYS A 233 -3.12 8.52 23.43
N SER A 234 -4.17 7.84 23.87
CA SER A 234 -5.34 7.51 23.05
C SER A 234 -6.02 8.80 22.58
N ASP A 235 -6.67 8.75 21.42
CA ASP A 235 -7.32 9.90 20.75
C ASP A 235 -6.38 11.07 20.39
N TRP A 236 -5.07 10.90 20.53
CA TRP A 236 -4.12 11.96 20.22
C TRP A 236 -4.12 12.31 18.72
N ALA A 237 -4.17 11.31 17.84
CA ALA A 237 -4.21 11.55 16.40
C ALA A 237 -5.51 12.25 15.99
N ARG A 238 -6.63 11.91 16.62
CA ARG A 238 -7.94 12.53 16.43
C ARG A 238 -7.91 14.01 16.82
N GLU A 239 -7.43 14.33 18.04
CA GLU A 239 -7.27 15.71 18.53
C GLU A 239 -6.31 16.51 17.64
N PHE A 240 -5.19 15.91 17.22
CA PHE A 240 -4.19 16.56 16.40
C PHE A 240 -4.76 16.94 15.03
N VAL A 241 -5.42 16.02 14.34
CA VAL A 241 -6.01 16.25 13.01
C VAL A 241 -7.15 17.26 13.08
N ARG A 242 -7.97 17.21 14.14
CA ARG A 242 -9.05 18.18 14.35
C ARG A 242 -8.55 19.61 14.51
N ASN A 243 -7.48 19.81 15.29
CA ASN A 243 -7.10 21.14 15.78
C ASN A 243 -5.97 21.80 14.99
N ARG A 244 -5.28 21.08 14.10
CA ARG A 244 -4.15 21.62 13.33
C ARG A 244 -4.56 22.12 11.95
N ASP A 245 -3.76 23.02 11.39
CA ASP A 245 -3.82 23.37 9.98
C ASP A 245 -3.26 22.19 9.17
N ILE A 246 -4.18 21.34 8.67
CA ILE A 246 -3.86 20.10 7.92
C ILE A 246 -3.50 20.36 6.46
N TYR A 247 -3.75 21.55 5.93
CA TYR A 247 -3.49 21.91 4.53
C TYR A 247 -2.00 22.17 4.25
N LEU A 248 -1.18 22.23 5.30
CA LEU A 248 0.28 22.22 5.19
C LEU A 248 0.82 20.92 4.56
N TRP A 249 0.02 19.85 4.60
CA TRP A 249 0.38 18.54 4.07
C TRP A 249 -0.49 18.15 2.90
N ARG A 250 0.07 17.33 1.98
CA ARG A 250 -0.66 16.77 0.84
C ARG A 250 -1.44 15.50 1.18
N GLY A 251 -1.25 14.93 2.36
CA GLY A 251 -1.91 13.72 2.84
C GLY A 251 -1.38 13.28 4.19
N ILE A 252 -2.11 12.38 4.83
CA ILE A 252 -1.83 11.84 6.16
C ILE A 252 -1.42 10.38 6.00
N VAL A 253 -0.33 9.97 6.64
CA VAL A 253 0.12 8.57 6.71
C VAL A 253 0.12 8.15 8.18
N VAL A 254 -0.72 7.19 8.51
CA VAL A 254 -0.76 6.61 9.85
C VAL A 254 0.09 5.35 9.92
N VAL A 255 0.87 5.20 10.99
CA VAL A 255 1.74 4.06 11.24
C VAL A 255 1.28 3.37 12.51
N GLY A 256 0.57 2.26 12.32
CA GLY A 256 -0.07 1.54 13.41
C GLY A 256 -1.07 0.50 12.91
N GLY A 257 -2.12 0.23 13.67
CA GLY A 257 -3.25 -0.60 13.27
C GLY A 257 -4.41 0.24 12.75
N ASP A 258 -5.56 -0.41 12.58
CA ASP A 258 -6.80 0.23 12.12
C ASP A 258 -7.30 1.33 13.09
N GLY A 259 -7.05 1.20 14.41
CA GLY A 259 -7.46 2.18 15.41
C GLY A 259 -6.87 3.59 15.21
N ILE A 260 -5.58 3.73 14.81
CA ILE A 260 -5.01 5.06 14.53
C ILE A 260 -5.56 5.66 13.22
N PHE A 261 -5.96 4.80 12.24
CA PHE A 261 -6.67 5.27 11.06
C PHE A 261 -8.06 5.78 11.45
N TYR A 262 -8.76 5.06 12.32
CA TYR A 262 -10.05 5.47 12.90
C TYR A 262 -9.94 6.82 13.63
N GLU A 263 -8.90 7.02 14.47
CA GLU A 263 -8.66 8.30 15.14
C GLU A 263 -8.49 9.44 14.12
N ALA A 264 -7.60 9.26 13.12
CA ALA A 264 -7.33 10.29 12.12
C ALA A 264 -8.57 10.62 11.27
N LEU A 265 -9.32 9.60 10.85
CA LEU A 265 -10.55 9.75 10.07
C LEU A 265 -11.62 10.53 10.86
N ASN A 266 -11.87 10.15 12.11
CA ASN A 266 -12.85 10.85 12.94
C ASN A 266 -12.42 12.28 13.29
N GLY A 267 -11.11 12.52 13.45
CA GLY A 267 -10.57 13.86 13.60
C GLY A 267 -10.86 14.78 12.41
N LEU A 268 -10.90 14.24 11.17
CA LEU A 268 -11.31 15.01 9.99
C LEU A 268 -12.80 15.37 10.04
N PHE A 269 -13.67 14.45 10.45
CA PHE A 269 -15.12 14.71 10.54
C PHE A 269 -15.53 15.57 11.74
N GLU A 270 -14.67 15.78 12.70
CA GLU A 270 -14.84 16.74 13.81
C GLU A 270 -14.43 18.17 13.45
N ARG A 271 -14.04 18.44 12.21
CA ARG A 271 -13.70 19.77 11.71
C ARG A 271 -14.93 20.45 11.10
N GLU A 272 -15.04 21.74 11.27
CA GLU A 272 -16.07 22.54 10.59
C GLU A 272 -15.89 22.52 9.07
N ASP A 273 -14.63 22.47 8.60
CA ASP A 273 -14.23 22.41 7.20
C ASP A 273 -14.07 20.97 6.68
N TRP A 274 -14.71 19.96 7.31
CA TRP A 274 -14.51 18.55 7.02
C TRP A 274 -14.67 18.17 5.53
N GLN A 275 -15.58 18.83 4.81
CA GLN A 275 -15.79 18.59 3.38
C GLN A 275 -14.54 18.88 2.58
N THR A 276 -13.96 20.08 2.77
CA THR A 276 -12.71 20.48 2.13
C THR A 276 -11.57 19.55 2.56
N ALA A 277 -11.49 19.24 3.85
CA ALA A 277 -10.45 18.38 4.39
C ALA A 277 -10.45 16.96 3.79
N ILE A 278 -11.62 16.34 3.66
CA ILE A 278 -11.79 15.01 3.05
C ILE A 278 -11.51 15.06 1.54
N ASP A 279 -11.87 16.16 0.87
CA ASP A 279 -11.63 16.32 -0.57
C ASP A 279 -10.17 16.57 -0.92
N GLU A 280 -9.42 17.29 -0.08
CA GLU A 280 -8.02 17.57 -0.36
C GLU A 280 -7.07 16.49 0.13
N LEU A 281 -7.37 15.82 1.25
CA LEU A 281 -6.45 14.92 1.90
C LEU A 281 -6.75 13.46 1.59
N THR A 282 -5.67 12.71 1.38
CA THR A 282 -5.71 11.26 1.23
C THR A 282 -5.04 10.61 2.43
N ILE A 283 -5.63 9.57 3.00
CA ILE A 283 -5.07 8.87 4.15
C ILE A 283 -4.38 7.59 3.67
N GLY A 284 -3.12 7.39 4.07
CA GLY A 284 -2.35 6.16 3.87
C GLY A 284 -2.13 5.41 5.18
N ILE A 285 -1.95 4.10 5.12
CA ILE A 285 -1.73 3.26 6.30
C ILE A 285 -0.47 2.39 6.15
N ILE A 286 0.37 2.37 7.18
CA ILE A 286 1.51 1.45 7.33
C ILE A 286 1.15 0.45 8.45
N PRO A 287 1.02 -0.85 8.12
CA PRO A 287 0.50 -1.86 9.04
C PRO A 287 1.53 -2.24 10.12
N CYS A 288 1.34 -1.73 11.31
CA CYS A 288 2.14 -2.06 12.49
C CYS A 288 1.28 -2.50 13.69
N GLY A 289 -0.05 -2.64 13.51
CA GLY A 289 -0.99 -3.07 14.53
C GLY A 289 -1.17 -4.59 14.60
N SER A 290 -2.12 -5.04 15.43
CA SER A 290 -2.50 -6.45 15.55
C SER A 290 -3.52 -6.88 14.49
N GLY A 291 -4.38 -5.98 14.00
CA GLY A 291 -5.42 -6.26 13.00
C GLY A 291 -4.95 -5.99 11.57
N ASN A 292 -4.80 -4.72 11.20
CA ASN A 292 -4.37 -4.22 9.88
C ASN A 292 -5.30 -4.61 8.72
N GLY A 293 -6.62 -4.62 8.95
CA GLY A 293 -7.65 -5.03 7.99
C GLY A 293 -7.65 -4.17 6.72
N LEU A 294 -7.61 -2.84 6.85
CA LEU A 294 -7.59 -1.93 5.71
C LEU A 294 -6.33 -2.11 4.85
N ALA A 295 -5.15 -2.20 5.47
CA ALA A 295 -3.91 -2.40 4.72
C ALA A 295 -3.91 -3.73 3.95
N LYS A 296 -4.45 -4.80 4.54
CA LYS A 296 -4.61 -6.10 3.91
C LYS A 296 -5.63 -6.06 2.77
N THR A 297 -6.77 -5.36 2.97
CA THR A 297 -7.79 -5.14 1.94
C THR A 297 -7.21 -4.44 0.71
N ILE A 298 -6.47 -3.33 0.91
CA ILE A 298 -5.83 -2.62 -0.18
C ILE A 298 -4.88 -3.54 -0.94
N ALA A 299 -4.00 -4.25 -0.24
CA ALA A 299 -3.06 -5.16 -0.87
C ALA A 299 -3.76 -6.27 -1.66
N HIS A 300 -4.84 -6.85 -1.12
CA HIS A 300 -5.64 -7.88 -1.77
C HIS A 300 -6.30 -7.37 -3.06
N LEU A 301 -6.98 -6.23 -3.02
CA LEU A 301 -7.69 -5.67 -4.17
C LEU A 301 -6.77 -5.26 -5.32
N TYR A 302 -5.50 -4.99 -5.04
CA TYR A 302 -4.51 -4.54 -6.02
C TYR A 302 -3.41 -5.57 -6.31
N ASP A 303 -3.57 -6.83 -5.89
CA ASP A 303 -2.60 -7.93 -6.07
C ASP A 303 -1.18 -7.59 -5.59
N GLU A 304 -1.06 -6.81 -4.52
CA GLU A 304 0.24 -6.53 -3.91
C GLU A 304 0.63 -7.60 -2.87
N PRO A 305 1.89 -8.05 -2.84
CA PRO A 305 2.33 -9.13 -1.96
C PRO A 305 2.43 -8.67 -0.50
N PHE A 306 1.43 -8.95 0.28
CA PHE A 306 1.33 -8.52 1.68
C PHE A 306 1.99 -9.51 2.66
N GLU A 307 1.88 -10.82 2.42
CA GLU A 307 2.22 -11.87 3.40
C GLU A 307 3.67 -11.82 3.89
N THR A 308 4.61 -11.60 2.99
CA THR A 308 6.04 -11.66 3.32
C THR A 308 6.60 -10.36 3.87
N LYS A 309 6.14 -9.21 3.36
CA LYS A 309 6.67 -7.88 3.68
C LYS A 309 5.57 -6.82 3.68
N PRO A 310 4.59 -6.88 4.61
CA PRO A 310 3.43 -5.98 4.62
C PRO A 310 3.81 -4.49 4.69
N ILE A 311 4.79 -4.14 5.53
CA ILE A 311 5.26 -2.76 5.68
C ILE A 311 5.88 -2.23 4.38
N LEU A 312 6.64 -3.06 3.66
CA LEU A 312 7.23 -2.66 2.38
C LEU A 312 6.14 -2.46 1.31
N ALA A 313 5.17 -3.38 1.22
CA ALA A 313 4.06 -3.26 0.29
C ALA A 313 3.29 -1.94 0.50
N SER A 314 2.98 -1.61 1.76
CA SER A 314 2.30 -0.35 2.11
C SER A 314 3.19 0.89 1.90
N ALA A 315 4.50 0.81 2.19
CA ALA A 315 5.43 1.90 1.90
C ALA A 315 5.48 2.22 0.40
N LEU A 316 5.50 1.19 -0.45
CA LEU A 316 5.44 1.36 -1.90
C LEU A 316 4.09 1.94 -2.36
N THR A 317 2.99 1.57 -1.72
CA THR A 317 1.67 2.19 -1.93
C THR A 317 1.71 3.69 -1.67
N ILE A 318 2.28 4.11 -0.53
CA ILE A 318 2.44 5.54 -0.18
C ILE A 318 3.29 6.28 -1.23
N VAL A 319 4.40 5.68 -1.66
CA VAL A 319 5.31 6.28 -2.65
C VAL A 319 4.63 6.52 -3.98
N LYS A 320 3.75 5.63 -4.41
CA LYS A 320 3.00 5.76 -5.67
C LYS A 320 2.07 6.97 -5.69
N GLY A 321 1.60 7.42 -4.54
CA GLY A 321 0.78 8.63 -4.41
C GLY A 321 -0.56 8.55 -5.14
N LYS A 322 -1.04 7.36 -5.49
CA LYS A 322 -2.37 7.14 -6.07
C LYS A 322 -3.40 7.01 -4.95
N HIS A 323 -4.65 7.28 -5.27
CA HIS A 323 -5.74 7.15 -4.32
C HIS A 323 -6.95 6.46 -4.95
N SER A 324 -7.74 5.84 -4.10
CA SER A 324 -9.08 5.34 -4.40
C SER A 324 -10.07 6.00 -3.46
N LEU A 325 -11.29 6.12 -3.91
CA LEU A 325 -12.40 6.49 -3.03
C LEU A 325 -12.65 5.36 -2.03
N LEU A 326 -13.09 5.72 -0.83
CA LEU A 326 -13.37 4.82 0.28
C LEU A 326 -14.77 5.11 0.81
N ASP A 327 -15.56 4.06 0.94
CA ASP A 327 -16.86 4.13 1.59
C ASP A 327 -16.68 4.33 3.10
N ILE A 328 -17.50 5.21 3.65
CA ILE A 328 -17.52 5.50 5.08
C ILE A 328 -18.92 5.24 5.62
N VAL A 329 -18.98 4.60 6.77
CA VAL A 329 -20.23 4.31 7.45
C VAL A 329 -20.39 5.25 8.64
N ARG A 330 -21.46 6.05 8.62
CA ARG A 330 -21.87 6.85 9.77
C ARG A 330 -22.57 5.94 10.77
N VAL A 331 -22.04 5.87 11.96
CA VAL A 331 -22.55 5.05 13.05
C VAL A 331 -23.06 5.96 14.16
N GLU A 332 -24.26 5.69 14.63
CA GLU A 332 -24.93 6.44 15.70
C GLU A 332 -25.31 5.50 16.85
N THR A 333 -24.89 5.87 18.04
CA THR A 333 -25.29 5.27 19.31
C THR A 333 -26.14 6.27 20.11
N ARG A 334 -26.55 5.94 21.31
CA ARG A 334 -27.30 6.88 22.16
C ARG A 334 -26.49 8.13 22.55
N SER A 335 -25.18 7.96 22.75
CA SER A 335 -24.31 9.01 23.28
C SER A 335 -23.47 9.72 22.22
N LYS A 336 -23.17 9.09 21.10
CA LYS A 336 -22.22 9.65 20.12
C LYS A 336 -22.47 9.21 18.68
N ILE A 337 -21.96 10.03 17.77
CA ILE A 337 -21.86 9.75 16.34
C ILE A 337 -20.38 9.52 16.04
N MET A 338 -20.07 8.55 15.17
CA MET A 338 -18.73 8.22 14.72
C MET A 338 -18.74 7.77 13.26
N PHE A 339 -17.60 7.87 12.59
CA PHE A 339 -17.41 7.42 11.22
C PHE A 339 -16.47 6.22 11.20
N SER A 340 -16.94 5.14 10.62
CA SER A 340 -16.31 3.84 10.53
C SER A 340 -15.93 3.53 9.09
N PHE A 341 -14.82 2.85 8.89
CA PHE A 341 -14.32 2.45 7.57
C PHE A 341 -14.16 0.94 7.41
N LEU A 342 -14.30 0.16 8.49
CA LEU A 342 -13.99 -1.27 8.50
C LEU A 342 -15.18 -2.14 8.86
N SER A 343 -15.74 -1.99 10.08
CA SER A 343 -16.82 -2.87 10.54
C SER A 343 -17.56 -2.37 11.77
N VAL A 344 -18.78 -2.92 11.96
CA VAL A 344 -19.56 -2.81 13.20
C VAL A 344 -19.95 -4.21 13.64
N GLY A 345 -19.70 -4.54 14.90
CA GLY A 345 -19.95 -5.88 15.44
C GLY A 345 -20.76 -5.90 16.72
N TRP A 346 -21.55 -6.97 16.90
CA TRP A 346 -22.28 -7.33 18.09
C TRP A 346 -22.23 -8.84 18.31
N GLY A 347 -21.83 -9.28 19.51
CA GLY A 347 -21.76 -10.69 19.91
C GLY A 347 -20.41 -11.33 19.63
N LEU A 348 -20.36 -12.56 19.13
CA LEU A 348 -19.20 -13.48 19.16
C LEU A 348 -17.86 -12.84 18.78
N ILE A 349 -17.75 -12.19 17.62
CA ILE A 349 -16.45 -11.60 17.18
C ILE A 349 -16.09 -10.41 18.07
N SER A 350 -17.04 -9.55 18.43
CA SER A 350 -16.80 -8.43 19.33
C SER A 350 -16.38 -8.89 20.74
N ASP A 351 -17.00 -9.96 21.24
CA ASP A 351 -16.59 -10.56 22.52
C ASP A 351 -15.16 -11.10 22.45
N ILE A 352 -14.81 -11.81 21.35
CA ILE A 352 -13.46 -12.34 21.14
C ILE A 352 -12.45 -11.19 21.08
N ASP A 353 -12.75 -10.14 20.36
CA ASP A 353 -11.84 -9.00 20.19
C ASP A 353 -11.58 -8.30 21.53
N ILE A 354 -12.62 -7.83 22.18
CA ILE A 354 -12.50 -7.04 23.42
C ILE A 354 -11.95 -7.87 24.58
N GLU A 355 -12.48 -9.07 24.79
CA GLU A 355 -12.06 -9.88 25.95
C GLU A 355 -10.66 -10.48 25.79
N SER A 356 -10.19 -10.71 24.54
CA SER A 356 -8.84 -11.17 24.29
C SER A 356 -7.77 -10.09 24.50
N GLU A 357 -8.15 -8.81 24.63
CA GLU A 357 -7.20 -7.70 24.81
C GLU A 357 -6.26 -7.88 26.00
N ARG A 358 -6.73 -8.51 27.08
CA ARG A 358 -5.90 -8.90 28.23
C ARG A 358 -4.72 -9.82 27.85
N LEU A 359 -4.80 -10.49 26.69
CA LEU A 359 -3.77 -11.37 26.16
C LEU A 359 -2.91 -10.71 25.07
N ARG A 360 -2.84 -9.38 24.99
CA ARG A 360 -2.07 -8.65 23.96
C ARG A 360 -0.60 -9.09 23.86
N ALA A 361 -0.01 -9.57 24.97
CA ALA A 361 1.38 -10.02 25.02
C ALA A 361 1.69 -11.19 24.06
N ILE A 362 0.69 -12.04 23.76
CA ILE A 362 0.85 -13.19 22.86
C ILE A 362 0.52 -12.86 21.39
N GLY A 363 0.30 -11.58 21.07
CA GLY A 363 0.03 -11.11 19.70
C GLY A 363 -1.25 -11.69 19.10
N GLY A 364 -1.23 -12.01 17.79
CA GLY A 364 -2.41 -12.49 17.05
C GLY A 364 -3.00 -13.82 17.55
N GLN A 365 -2.20 -14.65 18.23
CA GLN A 365 -2.68 -15.93 18.77
C GLN A 365 -3.77 -15.76 19.84
N ARG A 366 -3.90 -14.56 20.44
CA ARG A 366 -4.97 -14.24 21.41
C ARG A 366 -6.37 -14.49 20.82
N PHE A 367 -6.57 -14.16 19.55
CA PHE A 367 -7.85 -14.35 18.88
C PHE A 367 -8.22 -15.84 18.75
N THR A 368 -7.27 -16.67 18.36
CA THR A 368 -7.48 -18.13 18.24
C THR A 368 -7.81 -18.75 19.58
N LEU A 369 -7.05 -18.43 20.63
CA LEU A 369 -7.31 -18.95 21.98
C LEU A 369 -8.69 -18.52 22.49
N TRP A 370 -9.03 -17.24 22.28
CA TRP A 370 -10.32 -16.74 22.75
C TRP A 370 -11.51 -17.26 21.94
N SER A 371 -11.31 -17.51 20.63
CA SER A 371 -12.30 -18.15 19.78
C SER A 371 -12.66 -19.56 20.29
N VAL A 372 -11.66 -20.35 20.68
CA VAL A 372 -11.89 -21.68 21.28
C VAL A 372 -12.66 -21.54 22.60
N HIS A 373 -12.25 -20.61 23.47
CA HIS A 373 -12.95 -20.36 24.73
C HIS A 373 -14.42 -19.96 24.49
N ARG A 374 -14.69 -19.07 23.54
CA ARG A 374 -16.04 -18.63 23.21
C ARG A 374 -16.87 -19.69 22.51
N LEU A 375 -16.26 -20.59 21.74
CA LEU A 375 -16.95 -21.73 21.13
C LEU A 375 -17.46 -22.72 22.19
N ILE A 376 -16.71 -22.91 23.28
CA ILE A 376 -17.11 -23.75 24.42
C ILE A 376 -18.20 -23.02 25.24
N SER A 377 -17.95 -21.76 25.64
CA SER A 377 -18.84 -20.89 26.41
C SER A 377 -19.62 -19.96 25.48
N LEU A 378 -20.39 -20.54 24.56
CA LEU A 378 -21.18 -19.80 23.59
C LEU A 378 -22.26 -18.97 24.27
N ARG A 379 -22.33 -17.69 23.91
CA ARG A 379 -23.38 -16.77 24.34
C ARG A 379 -24.36 -16.51 23.22
N THR A 380 -25.61 -16.27 23.58
CA THR A 380 -26.66 -15.77 22.70
C THR A 380 -27.18 -14.44 23.23
N TYR A 381 -27.63 -13.60 22.33
CA TYR A 381 -28.06 -12.24 22.61
C TYR A 381 -29.46 -12.03 22.03
N GLN A 382 -30.41 -11.67 22.89
CA GLN A 382 -31.77 -11.33 22.46
C GLN A 382 -31.80 -9.90 21.92
N GLY A 383 -32.46 -9.70 20.76
CA GLY A 383 -32.61 -8.36 20.19
C GLY A 383 -33.30 -8.36 18.85
N LYS A 384 -33.30 -7.19 18.23
CA LYS A 384 -33.90 -6.93 16.94
C LYS A 384 -32.87 -6.36 15.99
N VAL A 385 -32.82 -6.88 14.77
CA VAL A 385 -31.94 -6.42 13.69
C VAL A 385 -32.80 -5.96 12.52
N SER A 386 -32.73 -4.69 12.21
CA SER A 386 -33.44 -4.10 11.06
C SER A 386 -32.44 -3.62 10.03
N TYR A 387 -32.74 -3.75 8.72
CA TYR A 387 -31.82 -3.37 7.66
C TYR A 387 -32.52 -2.96 6.37
N VAL A 388 -31.85 -2.14 5.57
CA VAL A 388 -32.25 -1.74 4.21
C VAL A 388 -31.44 -2.56 3.21
N PRO A 389 -32.08 -3.48 2.45
CA PRO A 389 -31.36 -4.27 1.44
C PRO A 389 -30.76 -3.38 0.36
N ALA A 390 -29.53 -3.69 -0.07
CA ALA A 390 -28.95 -3.07 -1.24
C ALA A 390 -29.64 -3.59 -2.52
N LEU A 391 -29.95 -2.69 -3.46
CA LEU A 391 -30.50 -3.09 -4.76
C LEU A 391 -29.38 -3.70 -5.61
N VAL A 392 -29.52 -4.97 -5.97
CA VAL A 392 -28.52 -5.77 -6.72
C VAL A 392 -28.27 -5.22 -8.14
N SER A 393 -29.14 -4.36 -8.66
CA SER A 393 -28.97 -3.72 -9.98
C SER A 393 -27.69 -2.88 -10.13
N ASN A 394 -27.02 -2.51 -9.04
CA ASN A 394 -25.78 -1.75 -9.07
C ASN A 394 -24.50 -2.61 -9.16
N MET A 395 -24.59 -3.93 -9.00
CA MET A 395 -23.40 -4.80 -9.07
C MET A 395 -22.86 -4.99 -10.50
N ASN A 396 -23.67 -4.80 -11.55
CA ASN A 396 -23.26 -5.06 -12.94
C ASN A 396 -22.82 -3.82 -13.73
N ARG A 397 -22.89 -2.61 -13.15
CA ARG A 397 -22.59 -1.37 -13.90
C ARG A 397 -21.13 -0.93 -13.93
N SER A 398 -20.25 -1.56 -13.15
CA SER A 398 -18.83 -1.16 -13.11
C SER A 398 -17.91 -1.90 -14.10
N ASN A 399 -18.45 -2.81 -14.95
CA ASN A 399 -17.62 -3.62 -15.87
C ASN A 399 -18.08 -3.61 -17.33
N SER A 400 -18.76 -2.57 -17.81
CA SER A 400 -19.04 -2.45 -19.26
C SER A 400 -18.37 -1.21 -19.82
N LEU A 401 -17.24 -1.40 -20.50
CA LEU A 401 -16.82 -0.57 -21.62
C LEU A 401 -17.88 -0.65 -22.73
N PRO A 402 -18.21 0.44 -23.44
CA PRO A 402 -19.25 0.43 -24.45
C PRO A 402 -18.80 -0.37 -25.67
N HIS A 403 -19.48 -1.47 -25.96
CA HIS A 403 -19.52 -2.09 -27.28
C HIS A 403 -20.93 -1.94 -27.85
N GLU A 404 -21.01 -1.31 -28.99
CA GLU A 404 -22.23 -1.13 -29.76
C GLU A 404 -22.77 -2.45 -30.33
N GLY A 405 -24.08 -2.61 -30.26
CA GLY A 405 -24.91 -3.28 -31.24
C GLY A 405 -25.17 -4.76 -31.07
N GLY A 406 -26.43 -5.14 -30.80
CA GLY A 406 -26.96 -6.48 -31.07
C GLY A 406 -28.17 -6.87 -30.21
N VAL A 407 -29.34 -6.87 -30.83
CA VAL A 407 -30.65 -7.27 -30.29
C VAL A 407 -30.74 -8.80 -30.13
N GLY A 408 -31.32 -9.28 -29.01
CA GLY A 408 -31.74 -10.68 -28.89
C GLY A 408 -32.07 -11.11 -27.46
N GLY A 409 -33.36 -11.37 -27.19
CA GLY A 409 -33.87 -11.79 -25.89
C GLY A 409 -33.55 -13.26 -25.53
N GLY A 410 -33.54 -13.54 -24.23
CA GLY A 410 -33.45 -14.91 -23.70
C GLY A 410 -33.26 -14.93 -22.20
N VAL A 411 -34.33 -15.31 -21.47
CA VAL A 411 -34.30 -15.55 -20.03
C VAL A 411 -33.52 -16.84 -19.76
N GLY A 412 -32.37 -16.76 -19.10
CA GLY A 412 -31.57 -17.90 -18.69
C GLY A 412 -31.13 -17.80 -17.24
N LEU A 413 -31.58 -18.74 -16.41
CA LEU A 413 -31.10 -18.95 -15.03
C LEU A 413 -29.60 -19.20 -15.03
N LEU A 414 -28.82 -18.34 -14.39
CA LEU A 414 -27.39 -18.51 -14.18
C LEU A 414 -27.13 -19.35 -12.93
N LYS A 415 -26.71 -20.60 -13.15
CA LYS A 415 -25.99 -21.42 -12.19
C LYS A 415 -24.53 -20.96 -12.20
N HIS A 416 -24.08 -20.26 -11.17
CA HIS A 416 -22.66 -20.00 -10.96
C HIS A 416 -22.05 -21.09 -10.08
N SER A 417 -21.31 -22.01 -10.70
CA SER A 417 -20.32 -22.86 -10.02
C SER A 417 -18.98 -22.13 -10.04
N ILE A 418 -18.44 -21.80 -8.86
CA ILE A 418 -17.07 -21.27 -8.71
C ILE A 418 -16.16 -22.49 -8.62
N SER A 419 -15.45 -22.82 -9.70
CA SER A 419 -14.33 -23.76 -9.66
C SER A 419 -13.03 -22.96 -9.69
N TYR A 420 -12.23 -23.08 -8.63
CA TYR A 420 -10.84 -22.61 -8.61
C TYR A 420 -9.96 -23.66 -9.30
N ASN A 421 -9.67 -23.46 -10.58
CA ASN A 421 -8.57 -24.17 -11.25
C ASN A 421 -7.37 -23.23 -11.34
N THR A 422 -6.40 -23.47 -10.48
CA THR A 422 -5.03 -22.99 -10.63
C THR A 422 -4.27 -23.94 -11.56
N THR A 423 -4.45 -23.78 -12.85
CA THR A 423 -3.55 -24.32 -13.86
C THR A 423 -3.36 -23.25 -14.93
N LEU A 424 -2.20 -22.62 -14.90
CA LEU A 424 -1.70 -21.82 -16.02
C LEU A 424 -1.23 -22.80 -17.08
N ASP A 425 -2.07 -23.03 -18.10
CA ASP A 425 -1.68 -23.71 -19.32
C ASP A 425 -0.69 -22.85 -20.10
N CYS A 426 0.51 -23.40 -20.28
CA CYS A 426 1.50 -22.93 -21.23
C CYS A 426 1.05 -23.39 -22.63
N HIS A 427 0.31 -22.56 -23.36
CA HIS A 427 0.08 -22.76 -24.79
C HIS A 427 1.31 -22.26 -25.55
N ASP A 428 2.21 -23.20 -25.88
CA ASP A 428 3.05 -23.20 -27.09
C ASP A 428 3.99 -24.41 -27.05
N CYS A 429 3.47 -25.59 -27.41
CA CYS A 429 4.23 -26.71 -27.93
C CYS A 429 3.26 -27.80 -28.43
N ARG A 430 2.65 -27.58 -29.59
CA ARG A 430 2.05 -28.69 -30.37
C ARG A 430 2.15 -28.40 -31.85
N THR A 431 3.16 -28.99 -32.48
CA THR A 431 3.05 -29.56 -33.83
C THR A 431 4.14 -30.62 -33.99
N GLY A 432 3.71 -31.84 -34.33
CA GLY A 432 4.64 -32.87 -34.81
C GLY A 432 4.33 -34.27 -34.25
N GLY A 433 3.64 -35.04 -35.05
CA GLY A 433 3.01 -36.30 -34.77
C GLY A 433 3.91 -37.53 -34.58
N GLY A 434 3.27 -38.60 -34.15
CA GLY A 434 3.63 -39.99 -34.51
C GLY A 434 4.19 -40.86 -33.41
N GLY A 435 3.34 -41.72 -32.84
CA GLY A 435 3.54 -43.16 -32.64
C GLY A 435 4.63 -43.72 -31.73
N GLY A 436 4.21 -44.51 -30.72
CA GLY A 436 5.04 -45.60 -30.23
C GLY A 436 5.19 -45.72 -28.70
N ALA A 437 4.66 -46.81 -28.18
CA ALA A 437 4.68 -47.22 -26.79
C ALA A 437 6.08 -47.48 -26.20
N GLY A 438 6.26 -47.24 -24.89
CA GLY A 438 7.39 -47.75 -24.13
C GLY A 438 7.62 -46.97 -22.83
N ALA A 439 7.34 -47.63 -21.71
CA ALA A 439 7.66 -47.19 -20.38
C ALA A 439 9.17 -46.96 -20.19
N ASN A 440 9.55 -45.91 -19.49
CA ASN A 440 10.47 -45.95 -18.35
C ASN A 440 10.81 -44.54 -17.85
N ASP A 441 10.90 -44.45 -16.54
CA ASP A 441 11.29 -43.35 -15.73
C ASP A 441 12.59 -42.63 -16.17
N SER A 442 12.55 -41.32 -16.26
CA SER A 442 13.68 -40.48 -15.90
C SER A 442 13.23 -39.00 -15.81
N HIS A 443 13.32 -38.46 -14.62
CA HIS A 443 13.23 -37.02 -14.34
C HIS A 443 14.26 -36.26 -15.20
N SER A 444 13.81 -35.52 -16.18
CA SER A 444 14.61 -34.50 -16.82
C SER A 444 14.11 -33.13 -16.34
N ASN A 445 14.94 -32.47 -15.54
CA ASN A 445 14.83 -31.09 -15.16
C ASN A 445 14.79 -30.22 -16.41
N CYS A 446 13.76 -29.38 -16.55
CA CYS A 446 13.78 -28.26 -17.46
C CYS A 446 14.65 -27.14 -16.87
N ASP A 447 15.92 -27.13 -17.18
CA ASP A 447 16.94 -26.10 -16.80
C ASP A 447 16.82 -24.79 -17.61
N ALA A 448 15.64 -24.38 -18.05
CA ALA A 448 15.47 -23.21 -18.92
C ALA A 448 14.85 -21.96 -18.21
N CYS A 449 14.53 -22.02 -16.92
CA CYS A 449 13.88 -20.91 -16.19
C CYS A 449 14.66 -20.27 -15.05
N ASP A 450 15.85 -20.76 -14.71
CA ASP A 450 16.69 -20.21 -13.65
C ASP A 450 17.93 -19.49 -14.20
N THR A 451 17.72 -18.31 -14.79
CA THR A 451 18.82 -17.36 -14.91
C THR A 451 18.53 -16.18 -14.01
N ASN A 452 19.21 -16.17 -12.88
CA ASN A 452 19.16 -15.13 -11.87
C ASN A 452 19.37 -13.74 -12.49
N PHE A 453 18.38 -12.87 -12.28
CA PHE A 453 18.41 -11.43 -12.54
C PHE A 453 19.63 -10.74 -11.91
N SER A 454 20.18 -11.30 -10.83
CA SER A 454 21.36 -10.78 -10.14
C SER A 454 22.62 -10.72 -11.01
N ASP A 455 22.76 -11.59 -12.02
CA ASP A 455 23.98 -11.63 -12.84
C ASP A 455 24.05 -10.55 -13.94
N VAL A 456 22.92 -9.93 -14.27
CA VAL A 456 22.85 -8.89 -15.30
C VAL A 456 22.96 -7.48 -14.71
N LEU A 457 22.53 -7.31 -13.45
CA LEU A 457 22.52 -6.01 -12.75
C LEU A 457 23.60 -5.87 -11.67
N SER A 458 24.33 -6.94 -11.32
CA SER A 458 25.47 -6.85 -10.42
C SER A 458 26.68 -6.26 -11.11
N LEU A 459 26.62 -4.96 -11.33
CA LEU A 459 27.81 -4.13 -11.47
C LEU A 459 28.47 -4.08 -10.08
N GLU A 460 29.36 -5.06 -9.81
CA GLU A 460 30.12 -5.22 -8.56
C GLU A 460 29.34 -5.70 -7.33
N THR A 461 29.05 -6.99 -7.25
CA THR A 461 29.13 -7.72 -6.00
C THR A 461 29.63 -9.13 -6.28
N GLY A 462 30.86 -9.39 -5.86
CA GLY A 462 31.44 -10.74 -5.85
C GLY A 462 30.59 -11.68 -4.99
N SER A 463 30.41 -12.85 -5.53
CA SER A 463 29.80 -14.02 -4.92
C SER A 463 30.13 -14.19 -3.44
N ASN A 464 29.11 -14.20 -2.59
CA ASN A 464 28.93 -15.14 -1.47
C ASN A 464 27.51 -15.00 -0.94
N LEU A 465 26.70 -15.99 -1.23
CA LEU A 465 25.36 -16.22 -0.74
C LEU A 465 25.45 -16.82 0.68
N ASP A 466 25.87 -16.03 1.66
CA ASP A 466 25.55 -16.31 3.06
C ASP A 466 25.75 -15.04 3.88
N THR A 467 24.69 -14.65 4.62
CA THR A 467 24.70 -13.55 5.58
C THR A 467 24.86 -12.13 5.02
N PHE A 468 23.99 -11.68 4.14
CA PHE A 468 23.75 -10.25 3.96
C PHE A 468 22.66 -9.78 4.95
N ARG A 469 23.08 -9.49 6.20
CA ARG A 469 22.47 -8.39 6.95
C ARG A 469 23.07 -7.12 6.35
N PRO A 470 22.30 -6.26 5.67
CA PRO A 470 22.83 -4.95 5.30
C PRO A 470 23.16 -4.24 6.62
N ARG A 471 24.41 -3.90 6.81
CA ARG A 471 24.79 -2.92 7.85
C ARG A 471 24.22 -1.58 7.39
N ILE A 472 22.98 -1.35 7.77
CA ILE A 472 22.26 -0.10 7.58
C ILE A 472 23.00 1.06 8.25
N ASP A 473 23.81 0.77 9.27
CA ASP A 473 24.54 1.76 10.06
C ASP A 473 25.61 2.54 9.29
N SER A 474 26.19 1.98 8.22
CA SER A 474 27.25 2.68 7.46
C SER A 474 26.71 3.73 6.47
N TRP A 475 25.46 3.61 6.03
CA TRP A 475 24.81 4.56 5.13
C TRP A 475 24.25 5.78 5.87
N TYR A 476 23.76 5.59 7.08
CA TYR A 476 23.13 6.63 7.88
C TYR A 476 24.11 7.43 8.76
N SER A 477 25.25 6.87 9.15
CA SER A 477 26.19 7.56 10.04
C SER A 477 26.96 8.70 9.35
N ALA A 478 27.13 8.65 8.01
CA ALA A 478 27.85 9.70 7.27
C ALA A 478 26.96 10.84 6.76
N THR A 479 25.70 10.56 6.47
CA THR A 479 24.75 11.54 5.89
C THR A 479 23.76 12.11 6.90
N SER A 480 23.52 11.41 8.05
CA SER A 480 22.47 11.78 8.98
C SER A 480 22.76 13.07 9.79
N ARG A 481 23.99 13.57 9.80
CA ARG A 481 24.32 14.79 10.54
C ARG A 481 24.18 16.10 9.76
N LYS A 482 23.90 16.08 8.45
CA LYS A 482 23.79 17.30 7.63
C LYS A 482 22.72 17.26 6.55
N SER A 483 21.88 16.24 6.46
CA SER A 483 20.75 16.22 5.54
C SER A 483 19.57 16.95 6.18
N THR A 484 18.97 17.89 5.45
CA THR A 484 17.73 18.58 5.81
C THR A 484 16.56 17.66 6.15
N TYR A 485 16.70 16.36 5.91
CA TYR A 485 15.71 15.32 6.27
C TYR A 485 15.70 14.95 7.75
N PHE A 486 16.76 15.30 8.52
CA PHE A 486 16.87 14.99 9.95
C PHE A 486 16.75 16.20 10.88
N SER A 487 16.71 17.41 10.36
CA SER A 487 16.51 18.60 11.20
C SER A 487 15.10 18.71 11.81
N THR A 488 14.14 17.91 11.30
CA THR A 488 12.78 17.83 11.87
C THR A 488 12.66 16.93 13.10
N VAL A 489 13.68 16.12 13.42
CA VAL A 489 13.66 15.31 14.65
C VAL A 489 13.93 16.17 15.89
N ASP A 490 14.70 17.25 15.76
CA ASP A 490 14.99 18.15 16.89
C ASP A 490 13.81 19.11 17.19
N SER A 491 12.89 19.35 16.23
CA SER A 491 11.69 20.16 16.47
C SER A 491 10.57 19.43 17.22
N ILE A 492 10.71 18.11 17.44
CA ILE A 492 9.76 17.31 18.23
C ILE A 492 9.80 17.69 19.73
N TYR A 493 10.87 18.37 20.17
CA TYR A 493 11.05 18.79 21.57
C TYR A 493 10.79 20.26 21.83
N GLU A 494 10.33 21.03 20.84
CA GLU A 494 9.82 22.36 21.15
C GLU A 494 8.54 22.24 21.97
N SER A 495 8.77 22.50 23.22
CA SER A 495 7.87 22.58 24.34
C SER A 495 6.56 23.30 24.00
N ASP A 496 5.44 22.64 24.22
CA ASP A 496 4.22 23.28 24.68
C ASP A 496 4.48 23.97 26.05
N ARG A 497 5.25 25.04 26.03
CA ARG A 497 5.26 26.06 27.08
C ARG A 497 4.45 27.26 26.60
N ALA A 498 3.16 27.05 26.50
CA ALA A 498 2.22 28.17 26.49
C ALA A 498 0.87 27.67 27.02
N SER A 499 0.48 28.33 28.14
CA SER A 499 -0.86 28.38 28.71
C SER A 499 -1.41 27.12 29.40
N ASN A 500 -0.90 26.89 30.61
CA ASN A 500 -1.72 26.44 31.72
C ASN A 500 -2.37 27.68 32.35
N GLU A 501 -3.59 27.98 31.97
CA GLU A 501 -4.56 28.72 32.80
C GLU A 501 -5.96 28.41 32.23
N GLY A 502 -6.76 27.71 33.01
CA GLY A 502 -8.18 27.51 32.70
C GLY A 502 -8.76 26.23 33.29
N THR A 503 -9.23 26.31 34.50
CA THR A 503 -10.27 25.51 35.21
C THR A 503 -10.83 24.22 34.60
N PRO A 504 -10.93 23.15 35.39
CA PRO A 504 -11.56 21.90 35.00
C PRO A 504 -13.07 21.97 35.23
N ASN A 505 -13.86 22.19 34.18
CA ASN A 505 -15.28 21.85 34.22
C ASN A 505 -15.83 21.70 32.80
N GLY A 506 -16.36 20.50 32.51
CA GLY A 506 -17.09 20.18 31.28
C GLY A 506 -16.19 19.48 30.25
N ALA A 507 -16.28 18.15 30.17
CA ALA A 507 -15.81 17.42 29.00
C ALA A 507 -16.58 17.97 27.78
N ASN A 508 -15.94 18.85 27.00
CA ASN A 508 -16.42 19.25 25.69
C ASN A 508 -16.42 18.00 24.82
N VAL A 509 -17.56 17.35 24.70
CA VAL A 509 -17.79 16.32 23.67
C VAL A 509 -17.60 17.04 22.34
N ALA A 510 -16.53 16.68 21.61
CA ALA A 510 -16.24 17.30 20.34
C ALA A 510 -17.44 17.12 19.40
N GLN A 511 -17.90 18.19 18.80
CA GLN A 511 -19.02 18.16 17.87
C GLN A 511 -18.60 17.42 16.60
N MET A 512 -19.47 16.49 16.14
CA MET A 512 -19.28 15.79 14.88
C MET A 512 -19.99 16.57 13.77
N TYR A 513 -19.23 17.07 12.79
CA TYR A 513 -19.74 17.89 11.69
C TYR A 513 -20.01 17.08 10.41
N GLY A 514 -19.59 15.83 10.33
CA GLY A 514 -19.74 14.98 9.13
C GLY A 514 -21.16 14.93 8.57
N PRO A 515 -21.41 14.23 7.45
CA PRO A 515 -22.71 14.25 6.77
C PRO A 515 -23.84 13.84 7.71
N PRO A 516 -25.00 14.53 7.65
CA PRO A 516 -26.17 14.19 8.44
C PRO A 516 -26.75 12.84 8.00
N SER A 517 -27.38 12.11 8.93
CA SER A 517 -28.11 10.88 8.60
C SER A 517 -29.35 11.16 7.78
N ARG A 518 -29.62 10.27 6.83
CA ARG A 518 -30.88 10.22 6.05
C ARG A 518 -31.87 9.24 6.65
N LEU A 519 -31.46 8.53 7.72
CA LEU A 519 -32.27 7.53 8.38
C LEU A 519 -33.20 8.17 9.45
N PRO A 520 -34.26 7.47 9.86
CA PRO A 520 -35.05 7.88 11.03
C PRO A 520 -34.17 8.00 12.26
N ALA A 521 -34.52 8.90 13.18
CA ALA A 521 -33.79 9.00 14.46
C ALA A 521 -33.70 7.64 15.15
N LEU A 522 -32.61 7.39 15.87
CA LEU A 522 -32.36 6.10 16.54
C LEU A 522 -33.49 5.68 17.51
N THR A 523 -34.19 6.66 18.08
CA THR A 523 -35.34 6.46 18.97
C THR A 523 -36.68 6.27 18.27
N ALA A 524 -36.75 6.60 16.95
CA ALA A 524 -37.95 6.46 16.16
C ALA A 524 -38.06 5.05 15.53
N PRO A 525 -39.28 4.53 15.28
CA PRO A 525 -39.42 3.28 14.57
C PRO A 525 -38.80 3.35 13.15
N VAL A 526 -38.36 2.20 12.67
CA VAL A 526 -37.87 2.08 11.27
C VAL A 526 -39.04 2.21 10.28
N SER A 527 -38.75 2.70 9.08
CA SER A 527 -39.76 2.90 8.03
C SER A 527 -40.11 1.59 7.31
N ASP A 528 -41.21 1.58 6.54
CA ASP A 528 -41.74 0.39 5.84
C ASP A 528 -40.79 -0.29 4.86
N GLY A 529 -39.76 0.40 4.38
CA GLY A 529 -38.72 -0.16 3.48
C GLY A 529 -37.68 -1.06 4.20
N TRP A 530 -37.71 -1.12 5.53
CA TRP A 530 -36.77 -1.92 6.30
C TRP A 530 -37.26 -3.36 6.46
N LYS A 531 -36.33 -4.31 6.42
CA LYS A 531 -36.57 -5.71 6.84
C LYS A 531 -36.12 -5.88 8.26
N THR A 532 -36.92 -6.56 9.08
CA THR A 532 -36.65 -6.75 10.52
C THR A 532 -36.60 -8.24 10.84
N ILE A 533 -35.61 -8.62 11.65
CA ILE A 533 -35.45 -9.95 12.24
C ILE A 533 -35.41 -9.76 13.74
N ASP A 534 -36.36 -10.37 14.46
CA ASP A 534 -36.41 -10.43 15.92
C ASP A 534 -36.03 -11.83 16.38
N GLY A 535 -35.31 -11.94 17.51
CA GLY A 535 -34.94 -13.22 18.09
C GLY A 535 -33.59 -13.22 18.80
N GLU A 536 -33.03 -14.43 18.92
CA GLU A 536 -31.72 -14.65 19.54
C GLU A 536 -30.62 -14.80 18.52
N PHE A 537 -29.52 -14.12 18.76
CA PHE A 537 -28.35 -14.08 17.89
C PHE A 537 -27.09 -14.57 18.61
N VAL A 538 -26.24 -15.29 17.91
CA VAL A 538 -24.86 -15.56 18.33
C VAL A 538 -23.99 -14.36 17.95
N MET A 539 -24.26 -13.78 16.79
CA MET A 539 -23.49 -12.66 16.24
C MET A 539 -24.28 -11.90 15.17
N VAL A 540 -24.10 -10.59 15.17
CA VAL A 540 -24.41 -9.71 14.04
C VAL A 540 -23.16 -8.89 13.76
N HIS A 541 -22.63 -8.99 12.54
CA HIS A 541 -21.40 -8.29 12.16
C HIS A 541 -21.51 -7.71 10.76
N ALA A 542 -21.34 -6.43 10.66
CA ALA A 542 -21.35 -5.68 9.41
C ALA A 542 -19.92 -5.33 9.02
N ALA A 543 -19.52 -5.67 7.79
CA ALA A 543 -18.22 -5.31 7.25
C ALA A 543 -18.36 -4.65 5.88
N TYR A 544 -17.48 -3.71 5.59
CA TYR A 544 -17.43 -3.00 4.30
C TYR A 544 -16.02 -2.99 3.71
N GLN A 545 -15.16 -3.87 4.24
CA GLN A 545 -13.86 -4.20 3.68
C GLN A 545 -13.73 -5.72 3.53
N THR A 546 -12.85 -6.17 2.63
CA THR A 546 -12.65 -7.61 2.43
C THR A 546 -12.06 -8.30 3.64
N HIS A 547 -11.19 -7.62 4.38
CA HIS A 547 -10.50 -8.17 5.55
C HIS A 547 -10.77 -7.33 6.79
N LEU A 548 -11.09 -8.01 7.91
CA LEU A 548 -11.16 -7.39 9.24
C LEU A 548 -9.80 -7.39 9.94
N SER A 549 -8.93 -8.34 9.58
CA SER A 549 -7.54 -8.44 10.04
C SER A 549 -6.70 -9.12 8.97
N THR A 550 -5.40 -9.27 9.22
CA THR A 550 -4.51 -10.01 8.30
C THR A 550 -4.99 -11.44 8.02
N ASP A 551 -5.63 -12.06 9.00
CA ASP A 551 -6.02 -13.48 8.98
C ASP A 551 -7.54 -13.68 8.84
N CYS A 552 -8.31 -12.60 8.68
CA CYS A 552 -9.76 -12.64 8.62
C CYS A 552 -10.28 -12.06 7.29
N PHE A 553 -10.48 -12.92 6.31
CA PHE A 553 -11.06 -12.60 5.00
C PHE A 553 -12.59 -12.70 5.08
N PHE A 554 -13.21 -11.64 5.63
CA PHE A 554 -14.60 -11.65 6.08
C PHE A 554 -15.63 -11.40 4.97
N ALA A 555 -15.44 -10.37 4.13
CA ALA A 555 -16.38 -10.01 3.07
C ALA A 555 -15.69 -10.06 1.69
N PRO A 556 -15.48 -11.26 1.11
CA PRO A 556 -14.68 -11.44 -0.11
C PRO A 556 -15.14 -10.65 -1.33
N LEU A 557 -16.42 -10.29 -1.39
CA LEU A 557 -17.02 -9.54 -2.52
C LEU A 557 -16.97 -8.02 -2.33
N SER A 558 -16.55 -7.52 -1.16
CA SER A 558 -16.48 -6.09 -0.87
C SER A 558 -15.41 -5.39 -1.71
N LYS A 559 -15.67 -4.13 -2.03
CA LYS A 559 -14.74 -3.19 -2.67
C LYS A 559 -14.59 -1.96 -1.78
N LEU A 560 -13.59 -1.12 -2.07
CA LEU A 560 -13.37 0.10 -1.28
C LEU A 560 -14.53 1.12 -1.39
N ASN A 561 -15.29 1.08 -2.49
CA ASN A 561 -16.28 2.10 -2.85
C ASN A 561 -17.49 1.54 -3.63
N ASP A 562 -18.01 0.39 -3.22
CA ASP A 562 -19.18 -0.22 -3.87
C ASP A 562 -20.54 0.23 -3.26
N GLY A 563 -20.51 0.96 -2.16
CA GLY A 563 -21.69 1.45 -1.48
C GLY A 563 -22.46 0.34 -0.74
N ILE A 564 -21.78 -0.76 -0.36
CA ILE A 564 -22.40 -1.94 0.22
C ILE A 564 -21.81 -2.26 1.59
N ILE A 565 -22.69 -2.49 2.55
CA ILE A 565 -22.37 -3.10 3.83
C ILE A 565 -22.72 -4.59 3.75
N TRP A 566 -21.77 -5.46 4.03
CA TRP A 566 -21.99 -6.91 4.13
C TRP A 566 -22.40 -7.28 5.55
N LEU A 567 -23.70 -7.45 5.78
CA LEU A 567 -24.29 -7.77 7.08
C LEU A 567 -24.36 -9.28 7.27
N LEU A 568 -23.51 -9.84 8.13
CA LEU A 568 -23.52 -11.23 8.53
C LEU A 568 -24.35 -11.40 9.80
N ILE A 569 -25.33 -12.30 9.76
CA ILE A 569 -26.21 -12.64 10.86
C ILE A 569 -26.06 -14.11 11.17
N ILE A 570 -25.69 -14.45 12.42
CA ILE A 570 -25.69 -15.81 12.95
C ILE A 570 -26.73 -15.91 14.06
N LYS A 571 -27.79 -16.69 13.82
CA LYS A 571 -28.90 -16.89 14.77
C LYS A 571 -28.55 -17.97 15.80
N ALA A 572 -29.19 -17.90 16.95
CA ALA A 572 -29.17 -18.98 17.94
C ALA A 572 -29.69 -20.30 17.33
N GLY A 573 -29.21 -21.42 17.86
CA GLY A 573 -29.51 -22.76 17.34
C GLY A 573 -28.51 -23.26 16.28
N VAL A 574 -27.53 -22.44 15.90
CA VAL A 574 -26.37 -22.91 15.11
C VAL A 574 -25.57 -23.95 15.90
N SER A 575 -25.19 -25.07 15.28
CA SER A 575 -24.38 -26.07 15.96
C SER A 575 -22.93 -25.60 16.17
N ARG A 576 -22.27 -26.11 17.23
CA ARG A 576 -20.86 -25.77 17.50
C ARG A 576 -19.93 -26.21 16.36
N SER A 577 -20.24 -27.31 15.67
CA SER A 577 -19.49 -27.75 14.50
C SER A 577 -19.62 -26.79 13.31
N GLN A 578 -20.81 -26.27 13.04
CA GLN A 578 -21.03 -25.25 12.02
C GLN A 578 -20.30 -23.95 12.38
N LEU A 579 -20.33 -23.57 13.67
CA LEU A 579 -19.65 -22.37 14.13
C LEU A 579 -18.12 -22.52 14.09
N LEU A 580 -17.58 -23.71 14.41
CA LEU A 580 -16.17 -24.02 14.23
C LEU A 580 -15.77 -23.94 12.76
N SER A 581 -16.55 -24.56 11.86
CA SER A 581 -16.33 -24.48 10.42
C SER A 581 -16.37 -23.02 9.92
N PHE A 582 -17.32 -22.22 10.43
CA PHE A 582 -17.39 -20.79 10.15
C PHE A 582 -16.09 -20.05 10.56
N LEU A 583 -15.63 -20.24 11.80
CA LEU A 583 -14.42 -19.59 12.31
C LEU A 583 -13.17 -19.99 11.54
N LEU A 584 -13.02 -21.27 11.18
CA LEU A 584 -11.92 -21.76 10.34
C LEU A 584 -11.98 -21.21 8.92
N GLY A 585 -13.20 -21.05 8.39
CA GLY A 585 -13.43 -20.50 7.05
C GLY A 585 -13.12 -19.00 6.92
N LEU A 586 -13.01 -18.25 8.03
CA LEU A 586 -12.67 -16.82 7.99
C LEU A 586 -11.28 -16.54 7.39
N SER A 587 -10.36 -17.49 7.46
CA SER A 587 -9.00 -17.30 6.93
C SER A 587 -8.94 -17.26 5.40
N ASN A 588 -9.88 -17.90 4.72
CA ASN A 588 -9.89 -18.05 3.25
C ASN A 588 -11.23 -17.66 2.59
N GLY A 589 -12.19 -17.15 3.35
CA GLY A 589 -13.51 -16.72 2.84
C GLY A 589 -14.52 -17.86 2.64
N SER A 590 -14.21 -19.10 3.03
CA SER A 590 -15.14 -20.24 2.89
C SER A 590 -16.23 -20.30 3.95
N HIS A 591 -16.27 -19.36 4.88
CA HIS A 591 -17.29 -19.22 5.91
C HIS A 591 -18.67 -18.80 5.35
N ILE A 592 -18.72 -18.26 4.14
CA ILE A 592 -19.97 -17.83 3.49
C ILE A 592 -20.68 -19.07 2.96
N PRO A 593 -21.93 -19.35 3.41
CA PRO A 593 -22.67 -20.48 2.91
C PRO A 593 -22.96 -20.35 1.40
N THR A 594 -22.63 -21.38 0.63
CA THR A 594 -22.96 -21.48 -0.81
C THR A 594 -24.42 -21.83 -1.07
N GLN A 595 -25.11 -22.37 -0.05
CA GLN A 595 -26.52 -22.69 -0.08
C GLN A 595 -27.27 -21.93 1.01
N ALA A 596 -28.59 -21.78 0.83
CA ALA A 596 -29.43 -21.12 1.82
C ALA A 596 -29.29 -21.80 3.21
N ASN A 597 -28.79 -21.04 4.19
CA ASN A 597 -28.62 -21.49 5.55
C ASN A 597 -29.55 -20.66 6.46
N ARG A 598 -30.37 -21.35 7.26
CA ARG A 598 -31.32 -20.67 8.13
C ARG A 598 -30.65 -19.96 9.33
N TYR A 599 -29.44 -20.38 9.70
CA TYR A 599 -28.73 -19.86 10.87
C TYR A 599 -27.65 -18.85 10.51
N ILE A 600 -27.00 -18.99 9.36
CA ILE A 600 -25.89 -18.12 8.92
C ILE A 600 -26.29 -17.46 7.61
N GLN A 601 -26.40 -16.15 7.60
CA GLN A 601 -26.80 -15.35 6.44
C GLN A 601 -25.88 -14.15 6.28
N MET A 602 -25.39 -13.92 5.07
CA MET A 602 -24.69 -12.68 4.70
C MET A 602 -25.53 -11.92 3.69
N ILE A 603 -25.88 -10.69 4.02
CA ILE A 603 -26.86 -9.86 3.30
C ILE A 603 -26.20 -8.55 2.89
N PRO A 604 -26.24 -8.16 1.60
CA PRO A 604 -25.81 -6.83 1.18
C PRO A 604 -26.87 -5.80 1.58
N VAL A 605 -26.46 -4.77 2.32
CA VAL A 605 -27.34 -3.72 2.82
C VAL A 605 -26.72 -2.33 2.66
N THR A 606 -27.51 -1.28 2.72
CA THR A 606 -27.06 0.11 2.71
C THR A 606 -27.17 0.78 4.07
N ALA A 607 -27.99 0.23 4.96
CA ALA A 607 -28.16 0.68 6.33
C ALA A 607 -28.63 -0.49 7.22
N PHE A 608 -28.34 -0.42 8.51
CA PHE A 608 -28.86 -1.36 9.50
C PHE A 608 -29.01 -0.71 10.87
N ARG A 609 -29.83 -1.33 11.70
CA ARG A 609 -30.01 -0.99 13.12
C ARG A 609 -30.01 -2.27 13.94
N ILE A 610 -29.27 -2.28 15.04
CA ILE A 610 -29.25 -3.37 16.02
C ILE A 610 -29.79 -2.81 17.32
N GLU A 611 -30.80 -3.47 17.87
CA GLU A 611 -31.47 -3.10 19.13
C GLU A 611 -31.38 -4.29 20.11
N PRO A 612 -30.31 -4.36 20.94
CA PRO A 612 -30.20 -5.41 21.96
C PRO A 612 -31.30 -5.26 23.03
N SER A 613 -31.87 -6.37 23.44
CA SER A 613 -32.89 -6.39 24.53
C SER A 613 -32.26 -6.59 25.91
N GLY A 614 -30.99 -7.02 25.99
CA GLY A 614 -30.26 -7.25 27.24
C GLY A 614 -29.25 -6.14 27.54
N SER A 615 -28.49 -6.31 28.61
CA SER A 615 -27.47 -5.38 29.09
C SER A 615 -26.04 -5.96 29.06
N SER A 616 -25.86 -7.18 28.52
CA SER A 616 -24.58 -7.89 28.54
C SER A 616 -24.05 -8.16 27.12
N GLY A 617 -22.76 -8.12 26.96
CA GLY A 617 -22.04 -8.33 25.68
C GLY A 617 -21.23 -7.14 25.28
N HIS A 618 -20.57 -7.26 24.11
CA HIS A 618 -19.76 -6.19 23.53
C HIS A 618 -20.29 -5.77 22.16
N MET A 619 -20.20 -4.47 21.91
CA MET A 619 -20.39 -3.87 20.59
C MET A 619 -19.11 -3.16 20.18
N THR A 620 -18.72 -3.33 18.93
CA THR A 620 -17.48 -2.75 18.42
C THR A 620 -17.72 -1.96 17.13
N VAL A 621 -16.97 -0.88 16.96
CA VAL A 621 -16.86 -0.12 15.73
C VAL A 621 -15.38 -0.03 15.37
N ASP A 622 -14.98 -0.57 14.23
CA ASP A 622 -13.59 -0.69 13.77
C ASP A 622 -12.64 -1.33 14.82
N GLY A 623 -13.15 -2.27 15.62
CA GLY A 623 -12.41 -2.93 16.70
C GLY A 623 -12.42 -2.17 18.03
N GLU A 624 -12.92 -0.94 18.07
CA GLU A 624 -13.02 -0.15 19.31
C GLU A 624 -14.34 -0.45 20.04
N ASN A 625 -14.26 -0.68 21.36
CA ASN A 625 -15.45 -0.95 22.17
C ASN A 625 -16.32 0.30 22.28
N VAL A 626 -17.62 0.15 22.02
CA VAL A 626 -18.60 1.22 22.13
C VAL A 626 -19.65 0.90 23.19
N GLU A 627 -20.47 1.89 23.57
CA GLU A 627 -21.54 1.67 24.53
C GLU A 627 -22.50 0.57 24.06
N TYR A 628 -22.91 -0.29 25.00
CA TYR A 628 -23.85 -1.36 24.72
C TYR A 628 -25.27 -0.81 24.67
N GLY A 629 -25.95 -0.96 23.55
CA GLY A 629 -27.29 -0.44 23.34
C GLY A 629 -27.67 -0.36 21.86
N PRO A 630 -28.77 0.33 21.53
CA PRO A 630 -29.16 0.54 20.15
C PRO A 630 -28.03 1.24 19.35
N ILE A 631 -27.73 0.69 18.18
CA ILE A 631 -26.76 1.23 17.23
C ILE A 631 -27.38 1.24 15.84
N GLN A 632 -27.17 2.32 15.10
CA GLN A 632 -27.65 2.50 13.74
C GLN A 632 -26.49 2.90 12.84
N ALA A 633 -26.46 2.35 11.63
CA ALA A 633 -25.38 2.58 10.69
C ALA A 633 -25.91 2.82 9.27
N GLU A 634 -25.30 3.77 8.57
CA GLU A 634 -25.64 4.16 7.20
C GLU A 634 -24.37 4.37 6.39
N ILE A 635 -24.30 3.77 5.19
CA ILE A 635 -23.16 3.93 4.31
C ILE A 635 -23.25 5.23 3.50
N PHE A 636 -22.12 5.93 3.43
CA PHE A 636 -21.88 7.07 2.55
C PHE A 636 -20.82 6.65 1.52
N PRO A 637 -21.27 6.29 0.30
CA PRO A 637 -20.37 5.79 -0.73
C PRO A 637 -19.34 6.84 -1.15
N SER A 638 -18.08 6.40 -1.32
CA SER A 638 -17.02 7.23 -1.90
C SER A 638 -16.71 8.51 -1.12
N LEU A 639 -16.97 8.56 0.19
CA LEU A 639 -16.89 9.77 0.99
C LEU A 639 -15.46 10.20 1.33
N ALA A 640 -14.53 9.28 1.45
CA ALA A 640 -13.13 9.57 1.79
C ALA A 640 -12.16 9.08 0.70
N LYS A 641 -10.87 9.37 0.86
CA LYS A 641 -9.80 8.93 -0.05
C LYS A 641 -8.74 8.17 0.70
N VAL A 642 -8.35 7.01 0.18
CA VAL A 642 -7.28 6.18 0.72
C VAL A 642 -6.16 5.98 -0.30
N MET A 643 -4.90 5.94 0.16
CA MET A 643 -3.75 5.69 -0.70
C MET A 643 -3.74 4.25 -1.20
N VAL A 644 -3.54 4.07 -2.52
CA VAL A 644 -3.52 2.78 -3.21
C VAL A 644 -2.32 2.68 -4.15
N PRO A 645 -1.88 1.46 -4.55
CA PRO A 645 -0.67 1.29 -5.36
C PRO A 645 -0.83 1.60 -6.85
N LYS A 646 -2.06 1.69 -7.39
CA LYS A 646 -2.35 1.94 -8.83
C LYS A 646 -3.53 2.88 -8.96
#